data_d9abbd9418797e918afd2975495b5d91
#
_entry.id   d9abbd9418797e918afd2975495b5d91
#
_cell.length_a   1.000
_cell.length_b   1.000
_cell.length_c   1.000
_cell.angle_alpha   90.00
_cell.angle_beta   90.00
_cell.angle_gamma   90.00
#
_symmetry.space_group_name_H-M   'P 1'
#
loop_
_entity.id
_entity.type
_entity.pdbx_description
1 polymer ?
#
loop_
_entity_poly.entity_id
_entity_poly.type
_entity_poly.pdbx_seq_one_letter_code
_entity_poly.pdbx_strand_id
1 'polypeptide(L)'
;MTHFAVRSFVACLVAVSLVNLVALRASAFVPPTEEQLNQLKTQADEAKGRKDAAATQLKGVQDKAKSLSDEIAKLKTSLTMAMTALKSSEEKLKPAQEAATKAEVAKVEAEKLSTAAKTASDVAAKAAEEALKKFKDEEAKTAVAQKAAADAVALVTTTTQTIEVSKKTITDATAGLTKLDTDVKAFQPEVQKSVDALAMINTEWVTKQRVVESGLIELGRMVSFSHSVAPIFAKRCLACHNARTAKGRYNMETFTAVLKGGESGEAVKAGDVKSNLLALLKDGSMPKDADPLKPEQIAIIEKWIATGANLNAGFEPNSPLIRIIPKEVQQPAQEKYPVPVPITAVAFNPAGSLLATSGYHEVVLWNPVDGAVVRRIGNVAERVYDLEFSADGKTLFVAAGTPAQLGEVKVFNVENGQLLGDWVSTDDAVFAIALSPDGTKLASAGADRAIRVFEVPSGKELLAIEDHADWVMDIAWSPDGTKLASASRDKTAKVFDLKTGDSLVTFNAHGQPVFGVGFSPDGAQVITSGADKQIRIWNVSDAAAVRAIGGFGGDVFRIVTTKEGLIYSSSADKTARIHKFADAAQVFSLAGHTDWVYSVAFNAATKRVAAGSYTGEVRLWNTDDGKEVKLIIAAPGYAPPAAVAK
;
A
#
# COMPACT_ATOMS: atom_id res chain seq x y z
N MET A 1 32.75 29.15 -1.22
CA MET A 1 33.47 28.57 -2.39
C MET A 1 33.25 27.05 -2.56
N THR A 2 32.32 26.44 -1.87
CA THR A 2 32.05 24.96 -1.93
C THR A 2 30.82 24.56 -2.74
N HIS A 3 30.05 25.51 -3.25
CA HIS A 3 28.85 25.21 -4.07
C HIS A 3 29.10 25.08 -5.58
N PHE A 4 30.25 25.49 -6.08
CA PHE A 4 30.55 25.47 -7.51
C PHE A 4 31.24 24.18 -7.99
N ALA A 5 31.93 23.47 -7.11
CA ALA A 5 32.66 22.25 -7.47
C ALA A 5 31.77 21.01 -7.72
N VAL A 6 30.62 20.94 -7.07
CA VAL A 6 29.68 19.79 -7.22
C VAL A 6 28.86 19.88 -8.52
N ARG A 7 28.59 21.10 -9.01
CA ARG A 7 27.81 21.30 -10.26
C ARG A 7 28.60 20.91 -11.54
N SER A 8 29.91 21.05 -11.54
CA SER A 8 30.74 20.74 -12.72
C SER A 8 31.06 19.26 -12.89
N PHE A 9 31.04 18.47 -11.81
CA PHE A 9 31.43 17.05 -11.88
C PHE A 9 30.32 16.14 -12.41
N VAL A 10 29.05 16.50 -12.21
CA VAL A 10 27.88 15.71 -12.67
C VAL A 10 27.58 15.95 -14.15
N ALA A 11 27.85 17.14 -14.68
CA ALA A 11 27.58 17.48 -16.08
C ALA A 11 28.56 16.83 -17.08
N CYS A 12 29.79 16.49 -16.65
CA CYS A 12 30.79 15.87 -17.54
C CYS A 12 30.63 14.35 -17.72
N LEU A 13 29.91 13.68 -16.81
CA LEU A 13 29.73 12.21 -16.85
C LEU A 13 28.60 11.72 -17.75
N VAL A 14 27.68 12.60 -18.15
CA VAL A 14 26.51 12.24 -18.97
C VAL A 14 26.82 12.25 -20.48
N ALA A 15 27.82 12.96 -20.94
CA ALA A 15 28.07 13.20 -22.37
C ALA A 15 28.88 12.11 -23.09
N VAL A 16 29.57 11.22 -22.39
CA VAL A 16 30.50 10.25 -23.03
C VAL A 16 29.89 8.86 -23.27
N SER A 17 28.75 8.53 -22.65
CA SER A 17 28.20 7.16 -22.67
C SER A 17 27.17 6.86 -23.78
N LEU A 18 26.70 7.84 -24.52
CA LEU A 18 25.57 7.65 -25.48
C LEU A 18 25.98 7.22 -26.89
N VAL A 19 27.24 7.26 -27.25
CA VAL A 19 27.69 7.00 -28.67
C VAL A 19 27.99 5.53 -28.95
N ASN A 20 28.24 4.70 -27.94
CA ASN A 20 28.65 3.30 -28.17
C ASN A 20 27.51 2.24 -28.03
N LEU A 21 26.29 2.65 -27.79
CA LEU A 21 25.18 1.68 -27.58
C LEU A 21 24.35 1.35 -28.83
N VAL A 22 24.56 2.04 -29.96
CA VAL A 22 23.73 1.88 -31.18
C VAL A 22 24.29 0.84 -32.15
N ALA A 23 25.54 0.42 -32.00
CA ALA A 23 26.22 -0.47 -32.97
C ALA A 23 26.04 -1.99 -32.71
N LEU A 24 25.30 -2.40 -31.65
CA LEU A 24 25.17 -3.82 -31.25
C LEU A 24 23.81 -4.45 -31.55
N ARG A 25 23.05 -3.91 -32.49
CA ARG A 25 21.83 -4.58 -33.01
C ARG A 25 22.08 -5.09 -34.44
N ALA A 26 22.06 -6.43 -34.57
CA ALA A 26 22.02 -7.21 -35.79
C ALA A 26 23.35 -7.78 -36.30
N SER A 27 23.92 -8.72 -35.59
CA SER A 27 24.69 -9.82 -36.21
C SER A 27 24.62 -11.04 -35.28
N ALA A 28 24.71 -12.24 -35.84
CA ALA A 28 24.70 -13.49 -35.08
C ALA A 28 25.64 -13.38 -33.88
N PHE A 29 25.12 -13.70 -32.71
CA PHE A 29 25.83 -13.58 -31.43
C PHE A 29 27.12 -14.42 -31.49
N VAL A 30 28.25 -13.75 -31.56
CA VAL A 30 29.56 -14.37 -31.41
C VAL A 30 29.96 -14.15 -29.93
N PRO A 31 30.24 -15.22 -29.16
CA PRO A 31 30.63 -15.07 -27.78
C PRO A 31 31.88 -14.15 -27.68
N PRO A 32 31.92 -13.24 -26.70
CA PRO A 32 33.01 -12.31 -26.53
C PRO A 32 34.32 -13.05 -26.29
N THR A 33 35.40 -12.57 -26.89
CA THR A 33 36.75 -13.10 -26.62
C THR A 33 37.14 -12.91 -25.17
N GLU A 34 38.13 -13.65 -24.68
CA GLU A 34 38.63 -13.53 -23.31
C GLU A 34 39.13 -12.11 -23.00
N GLU A 35 39.74 -11.44 -23.97
CA GLU A 35 40.18 -10.05 -23.85
C GLU A 35 38.99 -9.08 -23.75
N GLN A 36 37.98 -9.24 -24.57
CA GLN A 36 36.73 -8.47 -24.51
C GLN A 36 36.01 -8.69 -23.18
N LEU A 37 36.00 -9.93 -22.67
CA LEU A 37 35.42 -10.26 -21.39
C LEU A 37 36.16 -9.57 -20.24
N ASN A 38 37.48 -9.51 -20.28
CA ASN A 38 38.30 -8.81 -19.28
C ASN A 38 38.09 -7.29 -19.33
N GLN A 39 37.96 -6.71 -20.53
CA GLN A 39 37.62 -5.28 -20.67
C GLN A 39 36.22 -4.98 -20.09
N LEU A 40 35.22 -5.83 -20.38
CA LEU A 40 33.87 -5.69 -19.81
C LEU A 40 33.87 -5.85 -18.29
N LYS A 41 34.67 -6.77 -17.73
CA LYS A 41 34.85 -6.91 -16.27
C LYS A 41 35.38 -5.62 -15.65
N THR A 42 36.44 -5.05 -16.23
CA THR A 42 37.00 -3.79 -15.75
C THR A 42 35.96 -2.67 -15.77
N GLN A 43 35.20 -2.54 -16.86
CA GLN A 43 34.14 -1.55 -16.95
C GLN A 43 32.99 -1.79 -15.95
N ALA A 44 32.66 -3.05 -15.67
CA ALA A 44 31.68 -3.41 -14.66
C ALA A 44 32.16 -3.05 -13.24
N ASP A 45 33.43 -3.31 -12.94
CA ASP A 45 34.05 -2.97 -11.64
C ASP A 45 34.13 -1.45 -11.43
N GLU A 46 34.46 -0.67 -12.47
CA GLU A 46 34.40 0.80 -12.42
C GLU A 46 32.96 1.31 -12.19
N ALA A 47 31.97 0.72 -12.88
CA ALA A 47 30.56 1.06 -12.69
C ALA A 47 30.09 0.69 -11.27
N LYS A 48 30.57 -0.44 -10.71
CA LYS A 48 30.33 -0.82 -9.31
C LYS A 48 30.92 0.20 -8.36
N GLY A 49 32.17 0.64 -8.57
CA GLY A 49 32.79 1.68 -7.74
C GLY A 49 32.00 2.99 -7.73
N ARG A 50 31.45 3.42 -8.89
CA ARG A 50 30.58 4.59 -9.00
C ARG A 50 29.25 4.39 -8.24
N LYS A 51 28.66 3.19 -8.34
CA LYS A 51 27.45 2.82 -7.58
C LYS A 51 27.69 2.91 -6.08
N ASP A 52 28.78 2.34 -5.57
CA ASP A 52 29.10 2.33 -4.15
C ASP A 52 29.36 3.75 -3.61
N ALA A 53 30.04 4.60 -4.38
CA ALA A 53 30.23 6.00 -4.05
C ALA A 53 28.91 6.78 -4.01
N ALA A 54 28.02 6.58 -4.99
CA ALA A 54 26.71 7.22 -5.04
C ALA A 54 25.80 6.73 -3.90
N ALA A 55 25.86 5.44 -3.54
CA ALA A 55 25.13 4.88 -2.40
C ALA A 55 25.58 5.52 -1.07
N THR A 56 26.88 5.78 -0.91
CA THR A 56 27.43 6.46 0.27
C THR A 56 26.94 7.91 0.36
N GLN A 57 26.91 8.63 -0.76
CA GLN A 57 26.38 9.99 -0.81
C GLN A 57 24.88 10.03 -0.48
N LEU A 58 24.09 9.09 -1.07
CA LEU A 58 22.67 8.98 -0.79
C LEU A 58 22.40 8.72 0.69
N LYS A 59 23.18 7.82 1.32
CA LYS A 59 23.08 7.55 2.76
C LYS A 59 23.30 8.82 3.58
N GLY A 60 24.33 9.61 3.26
CA GLY A 60 24.58 10.88 3.94
C GLY A 60 23.42 11.89 3.80
N VAL A 61 22.75 11.89 2.65
CA VAL A 61 21.56 12.70 2.39
C VAL A 61 20.35 12.19 3.20
N GLN A 62 20.15 10.88 3.24
CA GLN A 62 19.09 10.25 4.03
C GLN A 62 19.27 10.48 5.54
N ASP A 63 20.50 10.40 6.05
CA ASP A 63 20.82 10.66 7.46
C ASP A 63 20.49 12.12 7.84
N LYS A 64 20.78 13.08 6.95
CA LYS A 64 20.39 14.49 7.16
C LYS A 64 18.88 14.68 7.15
N ALA A 65 18.17 14.05 6.22
CA ALA A 65 16.72 14.11 6.15
C ALA A 65 16.08 13.51 7.41
N LYS A 66 16.63 12.42 7.94
CA LYS A 66 16.18 11.83 9.21
C LYS A 66 16.41 12.77 10.39
N SER A 67 17.59 13.39 10.48
CA SER A 67 17.89 14.37 11.54
C SER A 67 16.91 15.54 11.53
N LEU A 68 16.59 16.09 10.36
CA LEU A 68 15.58 17.15 10.21
C LEU A 68 14.19 16.68 10.62
N SER A 69 13.80 15.46 10.27
CA SER A 69 12.54 14.86 10.69
C SER A 69 12.43 14.74 12.21
N ASP A 70 13.51 14.33 12.88
CA ASP A 70 13.56 14.20 14.33
C ASP A 70 13.47 15.57 15.03
N GLU A 71 14.08 16.62 14.46
CA GLU A 71 13.94 17.99 14.95
C GLU A 71 12.50 18.51 14.80
N ILE A 72 11.87 18.26 13.67
CA ILE A 72 10.45 18.61 13.45
C ILE A 72 9.56 17.92 14.49
N ALA A 73 9.81 16.64 14.80
CA ALA A 73 9.05 15.91 15.80
C ALA A 73 9.21 16.53 17.21
N LYS A 74 10.42 16.90 17.58
CA LYS A 74 10.68 17.58 18.87
C LYS A 74 9.99 18.93 18.95
N LEU A 75 10.05 19.75 17.88
CA LEU A 75 9.37 21.04 17.84
C LEU A 75 7.85 20.91 17.88
N LYS A 76 7.26 19.93 17.19
CA LYS A 76 5.82 19.62 17.28
C LYS A 76 5.41 19.27 18.71
N THR A 77 6.20 18.47 19.42
CA THR A 77 5.93 18.12 20.82
C THR A 77 6.00 19.35 21.72
N SER A 78 7.03 20.20 21.55
CA SER A 78 7.17 21.44 22.32
C SER A 78 6.02 22.42 22.06
N LEU A 79 5.59 22.53 20.79
CA LEU A 79 4.42 23.34 20.40
C LEU A 79 3.15 22.84 21.07
N THR A 80 2.92 21.53 21.08
CA THR A 80 1.75 20.92 21.72
C THR A 80 1.74 21.18 23.22
N MET A 81 2.89 21.06 23.88
CA MET A 81 3.03 21.38 25.31
C MET A 81 2.74 22.86 25.59
N ALA A 82 3.27 23.78 24.78
CA ALA A 82 3.03 25.21 24.92
C ALA A 82 1.55 25.57 24.70
N MET A 83 0.89 24.97 23.70
CA MET A 83 -0.54 25.16 23.45
C MET A 83 -1.41 24.62 24.62
N THR A 84 -1.03 23.50 25.20
CA THR A 84 -1.73 22.93 26.37
C THR A 84 -1.56 23.83 27.60
N ALA A 85 -0.35 24.34 27.83
CA ALA A 85 -0.08 25.28 28.92
C ALA A 85 -0.86 26.61 28.73
N LEU A 86 -0.90 27.13 27.51
CA LEU A 86 -1.71 28.32 27.19
C LEU A 86 -3.18 28.09 27.49
N LYS A 87 -3.77 27.00 27.01
CA LYS A 87 -5.17 26.66 27.28
C LYS A 87 -5.47 26.55 28.77
N SER A 88 -4.61 25.84 29.51
CA SER A 88 -4.74 25.74 30.99
C SER A 88 -4.63 27.11 31.70
N SER A 89 -3.79 28.01 31.18
CA SER A 89 -3.65 29.36 31.73
C SER A 89 -4.88 30.23 31.40
N GLU A 90 -5.42 30.12 30.20
CA GLU A 90 -6.66 30.82 29.80
C GLU A 90 -7.88 30.31 30.62
N GLU A 91 -7.97 29.02 30.87
CA GLU A 91 -9.03 28.43 31.71
C GLU A 91 -8.98 28.94 33.16
N LYS A 92 -7.78 29.23 33.71
CA LYS A 92 -7.59 29.80 35.04
C LYS A 92 -7.80 31.31 35.11
N LEU A 93 -7.54 32.02 34.02
CA LEU A 93 -7.66 33.48 33.97
C LEU A 93 -9.11 33.94 34.11
N LYS A 94 -10.05 33.30 33.46
CA LYS A 94 -11.47 33.67 33.50
C LYS A 94 -12.10 33.63 34.91
N PRO A 95 -11.94 32.53 35.69
CA PRO A 95 -12.40 32.51 37.09
C PRO A 95 -11.69 33.53 37.98
N ALA A 96 -10.39 33.79 37.76
CA ALA A 96 -9.63 34.78 38.52
C ALA A 96 -10.13 36.20 38.26
N GLN A 97 -10.44 36.54 36.99
CA GLN A 97 -11.04 37.81 36.62
C GLN A 97 -12.44 38.00 37.25
N GLU A 98 -13.26 36.96 37.21
CA GLU A 98 -14.59 37.00 37.88
C GLU A 98 -14.48 37.16 39.40
N ALA A 99 -13.51 36.49 40.03
CA ALA A 99 -13.23 36.62 41.45
C ALA A 99 -12.75 38.04 41.82
N ALA A 100 -11.85 38.61 41.02
CA ALA A 100 -11.37 39.99 41.22
C ALA A 100 -12.50 41.01 41.09
N THR A 101 -13.41 40.84 40.12
CA THR A 101 -14.57 41.72 39.94
C THR A 101 -15.54 41.61 41.13
N LYS A 102 -15.83 40.41 41.62
CA LYS A 102 -16.67 40.20 42.80
C LYS A 102 -16.05 40.77 44.06
N ALA A 103 -14.73 40.65 44.24
CA ALA A 103 -14.02 41.21 45.38
C ALA A 103 -14.06 42.77 45.38
N GLU A 104 -13.92 43.40 44.23
CA GLU A 104 -14.02 44.87 44.11
C GLU A 104 -15.44 45.39 44.39
N VAL A 105 -16.47 44.67 43.89
CA VAL A 105 -17.87 45.00 44.23
C VAL A 105 -18.11 44.87 45.74
N ALA A 106 -17.64 43.78 46.37
CA ALA A 106 -17.78 43.58 47.81
C ALA A 106 -17.06 44.67 48.65
N LYS A 107 -15.87 45.11 48.15
CA LYS A 107 -15.12 46.21 48.76
C LYS A 107 -15.91 47.53 48.74
N VAL A 108 -16.49 47.87 47.58
CA VAL A 108 -17.29 49.10 47.40
C VAL A 108 -18.55 49.06 48.29
N GLU A 109 -19.18 47.92 48.45
CA GLU A 109 -20.37 47.74 49.29
C GLU A 109 -20.03 47.82 50.78
N ALA A 110 -18.90 47.24 51.22
CA ALA A 110 -18.39 47.37 52.57
C ALA A 110 -17.97 48.82 52.93
N GLU A 111 -17.38 49.55 51.98
CA GLU A 111 -17.08 51.01 52.15
C GLU A 111 -18.34 51.84 52.32
N LYS A 112 -19.40 51.55 51.55
CA LYS A 112 -20.71 52.20 51.71
C LYS A 112 -21.34 51.94 53.10
N LEU A 113 -21.29 50.68 53.53
CA LEU A 113 -21.78 50.27 54.87
C LEU A 113 -20.97 50.92 56.01
N SER A 114 -19.64 51.01 55.83
CA SER A 114 -18.76 51.73 56.78
C SER A 114 -19.09 53.19 56.88
N THR A 115 -19.36 53.83 55.74
CA THR A 115 -19.75 55.27 55.68
C THR A 115 -21.13 55.48 56.32
N ALA A 116 -22.09 54.60 56.06
CA ALA A 116 -23.42 54.66 56.68
C ALA A 116 -23.37 54.42 58.20
N ALA A 117 -22.52 53.52 58.67
CA ALA A 117 -22.32 53.26 60.11
C ALA A 117 -21.69 54.47 60.84
N LYS A 118 -20.76 55.20 60.17
CA LYS A 118 -20.21 56.49 60.73
C LYS A 118 -21.29 57.56 60.95
N THR A 119 -22.22 57.65 60.01
CA THR A 119 -23.29 58.67 60.04
C THR A 119 -24.34 58.33 61.14
N ALA A 120 -24.52 57.08 61.48
CA ALA A 120 -25.44 56.60 62.53
C ALA A 120 -24.88 56.73 63.96
N SER A 121 -23.55 56.94 64.10
CA SER A 121 -22.86 57.06 65.38
C SER A 121 -23.22 58.31 66.19
N ASP A 122 -23.78 59.34 65.54
CA ASP A 122 -24.07 60.59 66.18
C ASP A 122 -25.46 60.63 66.92
N VAL A 123 -26.24 59.55 66.92
CA VAL A 123 -27.64 59.60 67.38
C VAL A 123 -27.98 58.71 68.60
N ALA A 124 -27.19 57.80 69.12
CA ALA A 124 -27.57 56.98 70.24
C ALA A 124 -26.41 56.28 71.00
N ALA A 125 -26.13 56.73 72.25
CA ALA A 125 -25.07 56.19 73.14
C ALA A 125 -25.30 54.72 73.63
N LYS A 126 -26.48 54.13 73.50
CA LYS A 126 -26.75 52.70 73.78
C LYS A 126 -26.76 51.81 72.52
N ALA A 127 -26.94 52.37 71.37
CA ALA A 127 -26.81 51.66 70.14
C ALA A 127 -25.34 51.65 69.63
N ALA A 128 -24.47 52.50 70.20
CA ALA A 128 -23.10 52.68 69.82
C ALA A 128 -22.22 51.44 70.09
N GLU A 129 -22.49 50.67 71.12
CA GLU A 129 -21.71 49.49 71.48
C GLU A 129 -22.01 48.30 70.52
N GLU A 130 -23.28 48.17 70.12
CA GLU A 130 -23.70 47.15 69.14
C GLU A 130 -23.33 47.55 67.68
N ALA A 131 -23.42 48.88 67.42
CA ALA A 131 -23.00 49.45 66.17
C ALA A 131 -21.47 49.37 65.97
N LEU A 132 -20.70 49.59 67.06
CA LEU A 132 -19.23 49.47 67.06
C LEU A 132 -18.78 48.01 66.80
N LYS A 133 -19.51 47.04 67.33
CA LYS A 133 -19.26 45.63 67.05
C LYS A 133 -19.57 45.30 65.63
N LYS A 134 -20.70 45.74 65.09
CA LYS A 134 -21.06 45.59 63.67
C LYS A 134 -20.07 46.30 62.73
N PHE A 135 -19.61 47.50 63.14
CA PHE A 135 -18.58 48.23 62.36
C PHE A 135 -17.26 47.50 62.36
N LYS A 136 -16.78 46.96 63.49
CA LYS A 136 -15.56 46.14 63.55
C LYS A 136 -15.67 44.86 62.68
N ASP A 137 -16.84 44.21 62.70
CA ASP A 137 -17.12 43.02 61.88
C ASP A 137 -17.16 43.38 60.43
N GLU A 138 -17.71 44.55 60.02
CA GLU A 138 -17.68 45.02 58.62
C GLU A 138 -16.32 45.51 58.23
N GLU A 139 -15.52 46.11 59.09
CA GLU A 139 -14.14 46.50 58.88
C GLU A 139 -13.23 45.25 58.63
N ALA A 140 -13.48 44.18 59.45
CA ALA A 140 -12.82 42.90 59.23
C ALA A 140 -13.20 42.23 57.93
N LYS A 141 -14.48 42.27 57.54
CA LYS A 141 -14.96 41.78 56.23
C LYS A 141 -14.37 42.59 55.08
N THR A 142 -14.25 43.90 55.22
CA THR A 142 -13.63 44.79 54.24
C THR A 142 -12.15 44.47 54.08
N ALA A 143 -11.43 44.24 55.18
CA ALA A 143 -10.02 43.82 55.11
C ALA A 143 -9.82 42.48 54.41
N VAL A 144 -10.72 41.50 54.69
CA VAL A 144 -10.70 40.19 53.98
C VAL A 144 -11.01 40.35 52.48
N ALA A 145 -12.01 41.18 52.14
CA ALA A 145 -12.36 41.44 50.75
C ALA A 145 -11.23 42.18 50.00
N GLN A 146 -10.58 43.16 50.66
CA GLN A 146 -9.43 43.85 50.08
C GLN A 146 -8.24 42.92 49.84
N LYS A 147 -7.97 42.01 50.79
CA LYS A 147 -6.92 40.99 50.61
C LYS A 147 -7.26 40.04 49.44
N ALA A 148 -8.49 39.54 49.41
CA ALA A 148 -8.94 38.67 48.32
C ALA A 148 -8.86 39.34 46.93
N ALA A 149 -9.20 40.65 46.85
CA ALA A 149 -9.04 41.42 45.65
C ALA A 149 -7.57 41.57 45.21
N ALA A 150 -6.69 41.85 46.18
CA ALA A 150 -5.25 41.94 45.92
C ALA A 150 -4.67 40.61 45.45
N ASP A 151 -5.04 39.50 46.10
CA ASP A 151 -4.59 38.16 45.71
C ASP A 151 -5.12 37.78 44.31
N ALA A 152 -6.37 38.12 43.98
CA ALA A 152 -6.95 37.90 42.66
C ALA A 152 -6.24 38.72 41.55
N VAL A 153 -5.94 40.00 41.85
CA VAL A 153 -5.16 40.87 40.90
C VAL A 153 -3.75 40.31 40.70
N ALA A 154 -3.08 39.85 41.75
CA ALA A 154 -1.77 39.22 41.62
C ALA A 154 -1.81 37.94 40.75
N LEU A 155 -2.84 37.10 40.94
CA LEU A 155 -3.05 35.91 40.15
C LEU A 155 -3.31 36.24 38.67
N VAL A 156 -4.17 37.22 38.39
CA VAL A 156 -4.42 37.72 37.01
C VAL A 156 -3.14 38.21 36.35
N THR A 157 -2.34 39.00 37.09
CA THR A 157 -1.07 39.52 36.58
C THR A 157 -0.10 38.40 36.22
N THR A 158 0.09 37.44 37.12
CA THR A 158 0.98 36.28 36.91
C THR A 158 0.52 35.41 35.75
N THR A 159 -0.82 35.17 35.68
CA THR A 159 -1.39 34.36 34.59
C THR A 159 -1.26 35.06 33.26
N THR A 160 -1.47 36.38 33.23
CA THR A 160 -1.28 37.19 31.99
C THR A 160 0.16 37.14 31.51
N GLN A 161 1.15 37.27 32.40
CA GLN A 161 2.57 37.13 32.07
C GLN A 161 2.87 35.73 31.50
N THR A 162 2.32 34.69 32.12
CA THR A 162 2.48 33.31 31.63
C THR A 162 1.89 33.12 30.24
N ILE A 163 0.73 33.70 29.96
CA ILE A 163 0.10 33.68 28.64
C ILE A 163 1.00 34.38 27.60
N GLU A 164 1.55 35.54 27.90
CA GLU A 164 2.40 36.26 26.98
C GLU A 164 3.71 35.49 26.67
N VAL A 165 4.33 34.87 27.67
CA VAL A 165 5.49 33.98 27.46
C VAL A 165 5.11 32.79 26.60
N SER A 166 3.96 32.15 26.85
CA SER A 166 3.48 31.02 26.06
C SER A 166 3.17 31.41 24.62
N LYS A 167 2.55 32.55 24.37
CA LYS A 167 2.31 33.10 23.03
C LYS A 167 3.61 33.32 22.26
N LYS A 168 4.61 33.91 22.91
CA LYS A 168 5.92 34.10 22.31
C LYS A 168 6.57 32.76 21.95
N THR A 169 6.53 31.78 22.86
CA THR A 169 7.08 30.43 22.59
C THR A 169 6.38 29.74 21.42
N ILE A 170 5.07 29.87 21.32
CA ILE A 170 4.28 29.35 20.19
C ILE A 170 4.68 30.03 18.88
N THR A 171 4.83 31.36 18.89
CA THR A 171 5.22 32.11 17.69
C THR A 171 6.62 31.70 17.22
N ASP A 172 7.59 31.59 18.14
CA ASP A 172 8.96 31.19 17.83
C ASP A 172 9.00 29.73 17.31
N ALA A 173 8.26 28.82 17.92
CA ALA A 173 8.15 27.42 17.48
C ALA A 173 7.48 27.31 16.11
N THR A 174 6.44 28.10 15.85
CA THR A 174 5.75 28.13 14.56
C THR A 174 6.67 28.66 13.43
N ALA A 175 7.43 29.71 13.72
CA ALA A 175 8.43 30.23 12.78
C ALA A 175 9.54 29.19 12.50
N GLY A 176 10.01 28.49 13.53
CA GLY A 176 10.96 27.38 13.41
C GLY A 176 10.43 26.23 12.54
N LEU A 177 9.17 25.80 12.75
CA LEU A 177 8.53 24.78 11.94
C LEU A 177 8.38 25.20 10.48
N THR A 178 7.99 26.45 10.21
CA THR A 178 7.85 26.97 8.85
C THR A 178 9.21 26.99 8.13
N LYS A 179 10.27 27.38 8.83
CA LYS A 179 11.61 27.36 8.27
C LYS A 179 12.05 25.92 7.94
N LEU A 180 11.88 24.98 8.87
CA LEU A 180 12.22 23.58 8.67
C LEU A 180 11.41 22.92 7.54
N ASP A 181 10.12 23.23 7.43
CA ASP A 181 9.29 22.75 6.32
C ASP A 181 9.81 23.26 4.97
N THR A 182 10.25 24.52 4.93
CA THR A 182 10.88 25.11 3.74
C THR A 182 12.21 24.43 3.42
N ASP A 183 13.06 24.20 4.43
CA ASP A 183 14.35 23.53 4.25
C ASP A 183 14.17 22.08 3.78
N VAL A 184 13.21 21.34 4.33
CA VAL A 184 12.84 19.97 3.90
C VAL A 184 12.35 19.96 2.45
N LYS A 185 11.45 20.88 2.09
CA LYS A 185 10.96 21.00 0.70
C LYS A 185 12.06 21.36 -0.28
N ALA A 186 13.00 22.21 0.11
CA ALA A 186 14.16 22.56 -0.71
C ALA A 186 15.14 21.38 -0.88
N PHE A 187 15.19 20.47 0.10
CA PHE A 187 16.09 19.32 0.12
C PHE A 187 15.53 18.10 -0.63
N GLN A 188 14.20 17.94 -0.70
CA GLN A 188 13.57 16.83 -1.42
C GLN A 188 14.03 16.65 -2.87
N PRO A 189 14.18 17.70 -3.69
CA PRO A 189 14.66 17.56 -5.07
C PRO A 189 16.11 17.04 -5.15
N GLU A 190 16.97 17.37 -4.19
CA GLU A 190 18.35 16.87 -4.14
C GLU A 190 18.39 15.39 -3.78
N VAL A 191 17.53 14.96 -2.85
CA VAL A 191 17.35 13.53 -2.52
C VAL A 191 16.87 12.77 -3.76
N GLN A 192 15.80 13.26 -4.41
CA GLN A 192 15.26 12.62 -5.60
C GLN A 192 16.29 12.52 -6.73
N LYS A 193 17.02 13.59 -7.00
CA LYS A 193 18.08 13.59 -8.00
C LYS A 193 19.19 12.57 -7.68
N SER A 194 19.53 12.41 -6.41
CA SER A 194 20.52 11.43 -5.95
C SER A 194 20.01 10.00 -6.11
N VAL A 195 18.72 9.77 -5.83
CA VAL A 195 18.05 8.48 -6.04
C VAL A 195 18.03 8.13 -7.52
N ASP A 196 17.65 9.08 -8.38
CA ASP A 196 17.60 8.89 -9.84
C ASP A 196 18.99 8.59 -10.41
N ALA A 197 20.01 9.32 -9.97
CA ALA A 197 21.40 9.09 -10.37
C ALA A 197 21.89 7.69 -9.94
N LEU A 198 21.57 7.27 -8.72
CA LEU A 198 21.91 5.93 -8.23
C LEU A 198 21.20 4.84 -9.03
N ALA A 199 19.93 5.03 -9.38
CA ALA A 199 19.16 4.11 -10.20
C ALA A 199 19.77 3.96 -11.60
N MET A 200 20.20 5.06 -12.22
CA MET A 200 20.89 5.04 -13.52
C MET A 200 22.22 4.29 -13.44
N ILE A 201 23.06 4.59 -12.46
CA ILE A 201 24.37 3.93 -12.27
C ILE A 201 24.18 2.44 -11.97
N ASN A 202 23.18 2.09 -11.16
CA ASN A 202 22.86 0.69 -10.88
C ASN A 202 22.41 -0.05 -12.14
N THR A 203 21.59 0.57 -12.97
CA THR A 203 21.14 0.00 -14.24
C THR A 203 22.31 -0.21 -15.20
N GLU A 204 23.21 0.75 -15.32
CA GLU A 204 24.43 0.64 -16.13
C GLU A 204 25.32 -0.51 -15.63
N TRP A 205 25.56 -0.58 -14.31
CA TRP A 205 26.36 -1.65 -13.71
C TRP A 205 25.73 -3.03 -13.94
N VAL A 206 24.43 -3.19 -13.67
CA VAL A 206 23.71 -4.46 -13.89
C VAL A 206 23.79 -4.88 -15.36
N THR A 207 23.64 -3.93 -16.29
CA THR A 207 23.70 -4.22 -17.72
C THR A 207 25.07 -4.76 -18.12
N LYS A 208 26.15 -4.09 -17.70
CA LYS A 208 27.53 -4.52 -17.99
C LYS A 208 27.83 -5.87 -17.33
N GLN A 209 27.42 -6.05 -16.08
CA GLN A 209 27.63 -7.30 -15.36
C GLN A 209 26.89 -8.47 -16.00
N ARG A 210 25.66 -8.27 -16.48
CA ARG A 210 24.91 -9.30 -17.23
C ARG A 210 25.60 -9.72 -18.52
N VAL A 211 26.23 -8.81 -19.22
CA VAL A 211 27.03 -9.16 -20.42
C VAL A 211 28.21 -10.03 -20.03
N VAL A 212 28.92 -9.69 -18.96
CA VAL A 212 30.03 -10.51 -18.43
C VAL A 212 29.55 -11.90 -18.02
N GLU A 213 28.44 -11.98 -17.29
CA GLU A 213 27.85 -13.25 -16.85
C GLU A 213 27.43 -14.12 -18.04
N SER A 214 26.77 -13.54 -19.06
CA SER A 214 26.39 -14.26 -20.29
C SER A 214 27.60 -14.86 -20.95
N GLY A 215 28.69 -14.09 -21.14
CA GLY A 215 29.93 -14.62 -21.69
C GLY A 215 30.57 -15.73 -20.86
N LEU A 216 30.54 -15.59 -19.50
CA LEU A 216 31.05 -16.64 -18.61
C LEU A 216 30.20 -17.91 -18.66
N ILE A 217 28.88 -17.78 -18.80
CA ILE A 217 27.95 -18.92 -18.94
C ILE A 217 28.23 -19.66 -20.24
N GLU A 218 28.37 -18.94 -21.37
CA GLU A 218 28.67 -19.52 -22.67
C GLU A 218 30.03 -20.25 -22.69
N LEU A 219 31.03 -19.67 -22.04
CA LEU A 219 32.33 -20.31 -21.86
C LEU A 219 32.32 -21.49 -20.85
N GLY A 220 31.15 -21.76 -20.23
CA GLY A 220 31.02 -22.79 -19.23
C GLY A 220 31.74 -22.49 -17.91
N ARG A 221 32.13 -21.24 -17.65
CA ARG A 221 32.87 -20.76 -16.46
C ARG A 221 31.97 -20.22 -15.36
N MET A 222 30.67 -20.14 -15.63
CA MET A 222 29.64 -19.76 -14.66
C MET A 222 28.36 -20.54 -14.92
N VAL A 223 27.56 -20.75 -13.88
CA VAL A 223 26.19 -21.27 -13.98
C VAL A 223 25.24 -20.17 -13.50
N SER A 224 24.20 -19.89 -14.28
CA SER A 224 23.15 -18.94 -13.87
C SER A 224 22.38 -19.48 -12.69
N PHE A 225 22.42 -18.77 -11.57
CA PHE A 225 21.61 -19.15 -10.41
C PHE A 225 20.11 -19.00 -10.73
N SER A 226 19.72 -17.85 -11.27
CA SER A 226 18.31 -17.54 -11.53
C SER A 226 17.67 -18.46 -12.56
N HIS A 227 18.39 -18.82 -13.66
CA HIS A 227 17.84 -19.64 -14.74
C HIS A 227 18.00 -21.15 -14.52
N SER A 228 19.05 -21.58 -13.83
CA SER A 228 19.41 -22.99 -13.78
C SER A 228 19.28 -23.63 -12.40
N VAL A 229 19.62 -22.90 -11.33
CA VAL A 229 19.67 -23.44 -9.97
C VAL A 229 18.40 -23.13 -9.17
N ALA A 230 17.98 -21.87 -9.16
CA ALA A 230 16.79 -21.44 -8.40
C ALA A 230 15.50 -22.19 -8.80
N PRO A 231 15.25 -22.51 -10.10
CA PRO A 231 14.10 -23.34 -10.48
C PRO A 231 14.15 -24.75 -9.90
N ILE A 232 15.34 -25.35 -9.73
CA ILE A 232 15.49 -26.67 -9.11
C ILE A 232 15.11 -26.56 -7.63
N PHE A 233 15.63 -25.56 -6.91
CA PHE A 233 15.32 -25.35 -5.50
C PHE A 233 13.85 -25.04 -5.27
N ALA A 234 13.24 -24.19 -6.11
CA ALA A 234 11.83 -23.86 -6.00
C ALA A 234 10.93 -25.11 -6.13
N LYS A 235 11.19 -25.96 -7.12
CA LYS A 235 10.37 -27.14 -7.39
C LYS A 235 10.64 -28.32 -6.44
N ARG A 236 11.85 -28.44 -5.90
CA ARG A 236 12.29 -29.66 -5.21
C ARG A 236 12.56 -29.49 -3.72
N CYS A 237 12.76 -28.24 -3.25
CA CYS A 237 13.23 -27.98 -1.89
C CYS A 237 12.28 -27.12 -1.07
N LEU A 238 11.66 -26.09 -1.68
CA LEU A 238 10.85 -25.10 -0.94
C LEU A 238 9.62 -25.68 -0.26
N ALA A 239 9.04 -26.79 -0.75
CA ALA A 239 7.91 -27.43 -0.09
C ALA A 239 8.20 -27.81 1.38
N CYS A 240 9.46 -28.14 1.69
CA CYS A 240 9.91 -28.53 3.04
C CYS A 240 10.80 -27.48 3.71
N HIS A 241 11.52 -26.67 2.93
CA HIS A 241 12.52 -25.71 3.40
C HIS A 241 12.09 -24.26 3.15
N ASN A 242 10.92 -23.90 3.64
CA ASN A 242 10.36 -22.54 3.63
C ASN A 242 10.23 -22.00 5.05
N ALA A 243 9.89 -20.71 5.21
CA ALA A 243 9.78 -20.05 6.51
C ALA A 243 8.76 -20.71 7.46
N ARG A 244 7.74 -21.38 6.93
CA ARG A 244 6.68 -22.03 7.74
C ARG A 244 7.07 -23.42 8.21
N THR A 245 7.66 -24.22 7.34
CA THR A 245 7.97 -25.62 7.61
C THR A 245 9.38 -25.79 8.16
N ALA A 246 10.34 -25.11 7.58
CA ALA A 246 11.76 -25.02 7.93
C ALA A 246 12.34 -26.35 8.50
N LYS A 247 12.08 -27.49 7.82
CA LYS A 247 12.61 -28.78 8.25
C LYS A 247 14.13 -28.70 8.40
N GLY A 248 14.66 -29.14 9.55
CA GLY A 248 16.07 -28.99 9.91
C GLY A 248 16.47 -27.52 10.14
N ARG A 249 15.50 -26.62 10.46
CA ARG A 249 15.69 -25.17 10.58
C ARG A 249 16.35 -24.54 9.35
N TYR A 250 16.22 -25.17 8.19
CA TYR A 250 16.75 -24.69 6.94
C TYR A 250 15.64 -24.07 6.11
N ASN A 251 15.74 -22.77 5.91
CA ASN A 251 14.90 -22.01 4.97
C ASN A 251 15.71 -21.79 3.69
N MET A 252 15.12 -22.06 2.52
CA MET A 252 15.75 -21.87 1.21
C MET A 252 15.05 -20.80 0.36
N GLU A 253 14.17 -19.99 0.94
CA GLU A 253 13.34 -19.03 0.17
C GLU A 253 14.14 -17.89 -0.44
N THR A 254 15.37 -17.62 0.05
CA THR A 254 16.23 -16.55 -0.50
C THR A 254 17.62 -17.09 -0.81
N PHE A 255 18.34 -16.41 -1.70
CA PHE A 255 19.73 -16.77 -2.01
C PHE A 255 20.63 -16.79 -0.76
N THR A 256 20.53 -15.74 0.08
CA THR A 256 21.29 -15.69 1.34
C THR A 256 20.98 -16.88 2.24
N ALA A 257 19.71 -17.26 2.35
CA ALA A 257 19.26 -18.35 3.18
C ALA A 257 19.73 -19.72 2.63
N VAL A 258 19.74 -19.89 1.30
CA VAL A 258 20.31 -21.09 0.65
C VAL A 258 21.77 -21.30 1.05
N LEU A 259 22.58 -20.23 1.06
CA LEU A 259 23.99 -20.35 1.43
C LEU A 259 24.16 -20.66 2.93
N LYS A 260 23.38 -19.98 3.77
CA LYS A 260 23.49 -20.02 5.23
C LYS A 260 23.31 -21.44 5.82
N GLY A 261 22.31 -22.19 5.31
CA GLY A 261 21.99 -23.53 5.84
C GLY A 261 21.09 -23.49 7.08
N GLY A 262 21.04 -24.64 7.78
CA GLY A 262 20.16 -24.90 8.94
C GLY A 262 20.90 -25.49 10.14
N GLU A 263 20.27 -26.46 10.83
CA GLU A 263 20.84 -27.11 12.02
C GLU A 263 22.18 -27.82 11.76
N SER A 264 22.40 -28.30 10.52
CA SER A 264 23.64 -28.99 10.13
C SER A 264 24.77 -28.00 9.76
N GLY A 265 24.56 -26.69 9.97
CA GLY A 265 25.53 -25.63 9.64
C GLY A 265 25.38 -25.09 8.23
N GLU A 266 26.45 -24.49 7.71
CA GLU A 266 26.50 -23.89 6.37
C GLU A 266 26.20 -24.92 5.29
N ALA A 267 25.21 -24.64 4.45
CA ALA A 267 24.77 -25.57 3.43
C ALA A 267 25.65 -25.50 2.17
N VAL A 268 26.02 -24.30 1.76
CA VAL A 268 26.80 -24.02 0.53
C VAL A 268 27.97 -23.11 0.85
N LYS A 269 29.17 -23.58 0.61
CA LYS A 269 30.39 -22.79 0.64
C LYS A 269 30.90 -22.60 -0.78
N ALA A 270 31.07 -21.34 -1.17
CA ALA A 270 31.49 -20.97 -2.52
C ALA A 270 32.81 -21.65 -2.94
N GLY A 271 32.83 -22.31 -4.08
CA GLY A 271 33.98 -23.03 -4.60
C GLY A 271 34.24 -24.42 -3.97
N ASP A 272 33.50 -24.81 -2.93
CA ASP A 272 33.71 -26.06 -2.21
C ASP A 272 32.68 -27.13 -2.59
N VAL A 273 33.06 -28.04 -3.49
CA VAL A 273 32.22 -29.15 -3.95
C VAL A 273 31.98 -30.22 -2.86
N LYS A 274 32.53 -30.05 -1.65
CA LYS A 274 32.20 -30.84 -0.48
C LYS A 274 31.14 -30.19 0.42
N SER A 275 30.54 -29.08 -0.06
CA SER A 275 29.44 -28.40 0.62
C SER A 275 28.35 -29.39 1.07
N ASN A 276 27.81 -29.18 2.27
CA ASN A 276 26.86 -30.07 2.91
C ASN A 276 25.61 -30.35 2.04
N LEU A 277 25.05 -29.31 1.40
CA LEU A 277 23.92 -29.47 0.48
C LEU A 277 24.25 -30.49 -0.63
N LEU A 278 25.41 -30.36 -1.28
CA LEU A 278 25.78 -31.23 -2.39
C LEU A 278 26.04 -32.67 -1.93
N ALA A 279 26.61 -32.88 -0.75
CA ALA A 279 26.81 -34.20 -0.18
C ALA A 279 25.48 -34.93 0.02
N LEU A 280 24.49 -34.26 0.62
CA LEU A 280 23.15 -34.83 0.88
C LEU A 280 22.33 -35.06 -0.42
N LEU A 281 22.60 -34.31 -1.49
CA LEU A 281 21.99 -34.56 -2.79
C LEU A 281 22.63 -35.78 -3.51
N LYS A 282 23.94 -35.96 -3.36
CA LYS A 282 24.68 -37.05 -4.01
C LYS A 282 24.47 -38.42 -3.33
N ASP A 283 24.31 -38.44 -2.02
CA ASP A 283 24.05 -39.69 -1.26
C ASP A 283 22.56 -40.08 -1.26
N GLY A 284 21.70 -39.24 -1.82
CA GLY A 284 20.26 -39.48 -1.89
C GLY A 284 19.50 -39.22 -0.59
N SER A 285 20.14 -38.61 0.43
CA SER A 285 19.48 -38.28 1.70
C SER A 285 18.47 -37.14 1.53
N MET A 286 18.61 -36.33 0.46
CA MET A 286 17.70 -35.24 0.08
C MET A 286 17.37 -35.30 -1.40
N PRO A 287 16.09 -34.98 -1.79
CA PRO A 287 14.92 -34.69 -0.95
C PRO A 287 14.46 -35.94 -0.16
N LYS A 288 14.12 -35.75 1.13
CA LYS A 288 13.59 -36.84 1.95
C LYS A 288 12.13 -37.10 1.59
N ASP A 289 11.74 -38.35 1.50
CA ASP A 289 10.37 -38.81 1.21
C ASP A 289 9.84 -38.35 -0.18
N ALA A 290 10.76 -38.08 -1.14
CA ALA A 290 10.45 -37.70 -2.52
C ALA A 290 11.50 -38.31 -3.48
N ASP A 291 11.17 -38.34 -4.78
CA ASP A 291 12.12 -38.83 -5.79
C ASP A 291 13.44 -38.05 -5.72
N PRO A 292 14.60 -38.69 -5.85
CA PRO A 292 15.88 -37.99 -5.88
C PRO A 292 15.98 -37.03 -7.06
N LEU A 293 16.87 -36.06 -6.97
CA LEU A 293 17.19 -35.18 -8.09
C LEU A 293 17.81 -36.00 -9.24
N LYS A 294 17.50 -35.60 -10.47
CA LYS A 294 18.16 -36.19 -11.65
C LYS A 294 19.65 -35.86 -11.64
N PRO A 295 20.50 -36.78 -12.15
CA PRO A 295 21.96 -36.52 -12.23
C PRO A 295 22.35 -35.20 -12.85
N GLU A 296 21.61 -34.74 -13.89
CA GLU A 296 21.84 -33.47 -14.59
C GLU A 296 21.57 -32.27 -13.66
N GLN A 297 20.54 -32.37 -12.80
CA GLN A 297 20.21 -31.33 -11.82
C GLN A 297 21.30 -31.21 -10.74
N ILE A 298 21.81 -32.37 -10.27
CA ILE A 298 22.92 -32.40 -9.30
C ILE A 298 24.18 -31.80 -9.94
N ALA A 299 24.49 -32.13 -11.19
CA ALA A 299 25.64 -31.59 -11.91
C ALA A 299 25.56 -30.07 -12.11
N ILE A 300 24.37 -29.52 -12.36
CA ILE A 300 24.14 -28.06 -12.42
C ILE A 300 24.47 -27.41 -11.09
N ILE A 301 23.96 -27.96 -9.98
CA ILE A 301 24.21 -27.41 -8.63
C ILE A 301 25.69 -27.53 -8.26
N GLU A 302 26.32 -28.68 -8.55
CA GLU A 302 27.75 -28.89 -8.32
C GLU A 302 28.60 -27.86 -9.07
N LYS A 303 28.31 -27.66 -10.36
CA LYS A 303 29.02 -26.69 -11.19
C LYS A 303 28.80 -25.27 -10.69
N TRP A 304 27.58 -24.91 -10.28
CA TRP A 304 27.31 -23.61 -9.69
C TRP A 304 28.14 -23.37 -8.43
N ILE A 305 28.20 -24.36 -7.51
CA ILE A 305 29.02 -24.27 -6.31
C ILE A 305 30.52 -24.14 -6.68
N ALA A 306 31.01 -24.99 -7.57
CA ALA A 306 32.41 -24.99 -8.03
C ALA A 306 32.84 -23.66 -8.66
N THR A 307 31.92 -22.98 -9.36
CA THR A 307 32.17 -21.68 -10.01
C THR A 307 31.91 -20.47 -9.12
N GLY A 308 31.75 -20.68 -7.79
CA GLY A 308 31.69 -19.62 -6.81
C GLY A 308 30.33 -19.36 -6.20
N ALA A 309 29.31 -20.18 -6.47
CA ALA A 309 27.96 -20.08 -5.92
C ALA A 309 27.38 -18.65 -6.04
N ASN A 310 27.52 -18.02 -7.20
CA ASN A 310 27.16 -16.62 -7.40
C ASN A 310 25.67 -16.42 -7.68
N LEU A 311 25.12 -15.29 -7.19
CA LEU A 311 23.83 -14.76 -7.62
C LEU A 311 24.02 -13.93 -8.89
N ASN A 312 23.08 -14.01 -9.82
CA ASN A 312 23.13 -13.18 -11.02
C ASN A 312 22.96 -11.69 -10.73
N ALA A 313 23.62 -10.85 -11.52
CA ALA A 313 23.58 -9.41 -11.39
C ALA A 313 22.17 -8.84 -11.52
N GLY A 314 21.87 -7.87 -10.67
CA GLY A 314 20.58 -7.15 -10.65
C GLY A 314 19.52 -7.78 -9.76
N PHE A 315 19.83 -8.89 -9.07
CA PHE A 315 18.95 -9.45 -8.05
C PHE A 315 19.46 -9.13 -6.65
N GLU A 316 18.53 -8.87 -5.74
CA GLU A 316 18.86 -8.69 -4.32
C GLU A 316 18.97 -10.06 -3.62
N PRO A 317 20.04 -10.31 -2.83
CA PRO A 317 20.29 -11.63 -2.23
C PRO A 317 19.19 -12.13 -1.28
N ASN A 318 18.42 -11.21 -0.70
CA ASN A 318 17.31 -11.53 0.20
C ASN A 318 15.94 -11.53 -0.49
N SER A 319 15.90 -11.34 -1.81
CA SER A 319 14.65 -11.51 -2.55
C SER A 319 14.22 -12.98 -2.56
N PRO A 320 12.90 -13.27 -2.44
CA PRO A 320 12.38 -14.62 -2.59
C PRO A 320 12.80 -15.24 -3.94
N LEU A 321 13.20 -16.53 -3.93
CA LEU A 321 13.66 -17.24 -5.15
C LEU A 321 12.64 -17.17 -6.28
N ILE A 322 11.35 -17.21 -5.96
CA ILE A 322 10.26 -17.12 -6.94
C ILE A 322 10.30 -15.81 -7.73
N ARG A 323 10.83 -14.73 -7.15
CA ARG A 323 10.95 -13.43 -7.80
C ARG A 323 12.19 -13.29 -8.69
N ILE A 324 13.21 -14.10 -8.44
CA ILE A 324 14.46 -14.06 -9.22
C ILE A 324 14.50 -15.10 -10.35
N ILE A 325 13.64 -16.11 -10.29
CA ILE A 325 13.44 -17.06 -11.38
C ILE A 325 12.86 -16.29 -12.58
N PRO A 326 13.43 -16.41 -13.78
CA PRO A 326 12.88 -15.76 -14.97
C PRO A 326 11.44 -16.20 -15.21
N LYS A 327 10.57 -15.23 -15.39
CA LYS A 327 9.18 -15.51 -15.71
C LYS A 327 9.09 -15.97 -17.15
N GLU A 328 8.44 -17.08 -17.38
CA GLU A 328 8.11 -17.55 -18.71
C GLU A 328 7.05 -16.61 -19.31
N VAL A 329 7.19 -16.29 -20.59
CA VAL A 329 6.13 -15.63 -21.35
C VAL A 329 4.92 -16.55 -21.32
N GLN A 330 3.79 -16.02 -20.87
CA GLN A 330 2.57 -16.82 -20.78
C GLN A 330 2.10 -17.29 -22.15
N GLN A 331 1.37 -18.39 -22.17
CA GLN A 331 0.81 -18.93 -23.41
C GLN A 331 -0.04 -17.85 -24.10
N PRO A 332 0.04 -17.77 -25.44
CA PRO A 332 -0.81 -16.84 -26.18
C PRO A 332 -2.29 -17.21 -25.97
N ALA A 333 -3.13 -16.19 -25.85
CA ALA A 333 -4.56 -16.39 -25.83
C ALA A 333 -5.05 -17.07 -27.11
N GLN A 334 -6.10 -17.87 -27.01
CA GLN A 334 -6.69 -18.55 -28.17
C GLN A 334 -7.22 -17.52 -29.17
N GLU A 335 -6.96 -17.71 -30.45
CA GLU A 335 -7.45 -16.81 -31.50
C GLU A 335 -8.98 -16.70 -31.47
N LYS A 336 -9.66 -17.84 -31.30
CA LYS A 336 -11.10 -17.94 -31.13
C LYS A 336 -11.44 -18.81 -29.92
N TYR A 337 -12.38 -18.37 -29.13
CA TYR A 337 -12.86 -19.14 -27.98
C TYR A 337 -13.80 -20.24 -28.44
N PRO A 338 -13.56 -21.52 -28.12
CA PRO A 338 -14.48 -22.62 -28.41
C PRO A 338 -15.73 -22.59 -27.51
N VAL A 339 -15.58 -22.04 -26.30
CA VAL A 339 -16.63 -21.82 -25.29
C VAL A 339 -16.40 -20.50 -24.57
N PRO A 340 -17.44 -19.84 -24.06
CA PRO A 340 -17.26 -18.69 -23.19
C PRO A 340 -16.54 -19.07 -21.89
N VAL A 341 -15.78 -18.14 -21.35
CA VAL A 341 -15.08 -18.31 -20.06
C VAL A 341 -15.70 -17.40 -19.00
N PRO A 342 -15.65 -17.77 -17.72
CA PRO A 342 -16.15 -16.93 -16.63
C PRO A 342 -15.47 -15.56 -16.61
N ILE A 343 -16.27 -14.51 -16.45
CA ILE A 343 -15.79 -13.13 -16.34
C ILE A 343 -15.61 -12.78 -14.87
N THR A 344 -14.42 -13.02 -14.39
CA THR A 344 -14.04 -12.83 -12.99
C THR A 344 -13.70 -11.37 -12.66
N ALA A 345 -13.35 -10.57 -13.67
CA ALA A 345 -13.03 -9.16 -13.52
C ALA A 345 -13.60 -8.32 -14.66
N VAL A 346 -14.13 -7.15 -14.32
CA VAL A 346 -14.53 -6.09 -15.25
C VAL A 346 -14.09 -4.74 -14.71
N ALA A 347 -13.64 -3.83 -15.58
CA ALA A 347 -13.27 -2.47 -15.22
C ALA A 347 -13.53 -1.49 -16.35
N PHE A 348 -14.10 -0.33 -16.04
CA PHE A 348 -14.17 0.78 -16.98
C PHE A 348 -12.91 1.64 -16.90
N ASN A 349 -12.44 2.16 -18.03
CA ASN A 349 -11.54 3.31 -17.96
C ASN A 349 -12.28 4.54 -17.41
N PRO A 350 -11.59 5.56 -16.86
CA PRO A 350 -12.26 6.71 -16.23
C PRO A 350 -13.25 7.43 -17.15
N ALA A 351 -12.95 7.53 -18.44
CA ALA A 351 -13.83 8.17 -19.43
C ALA A 351 -15.07 7.31 -19.80
N GLY A 352 -15.13 6.05 -19.41
CA GLY A 352 -16.19 5.12 -19.80
C GLY A 352 -16.22 4.75 -21.28
N SER A 353 -15.13 5.05 -22.02
CA SER A 353 -15.00 4.74 -23.44
C SER A 353 -14.43 3.35 -23.72
N LEU A 354 -13.83 2.71 -22.70
CA LEU A 354 -13.31 1.34 -22.74
C LEU A 354 -13.83 0.55 -21.54
N LEU A 355 -14.14 -0.72 -21.79
CA LEU A 355 -14.43 -1.74 -20.79
C LEU A 355 -13.39 -2.86 -20.90
N ALA A 356 -12.65 -3.11 -19.85
CA ALA A 356 -11.75 -4.26 -19.75
C ALA A 356 -12.48 -5.45 -19.13
N THR A 357 -12.24 -6.64 -19.65
CA THR A 357 -12.77 -7.90 -19.10
C THR A 357 -11.66 -8.92 -18.97
N SER A 358 -11.79 -9.80 -17.98
CA SER A 358 -10.96 -10.99 -17.89
C SER A 358 -11.22 -11.92 -19.09
N GLY A 359 -10.13 -12.51 -19.60
CA GLY A 359 -10.16 -13.60 -20.57
C GLY A 359 -9.30 -14.77 -20.08
N TYR A 360 -9.05 -15.75 -20.93
CA TYR A 360 -8.16 -16.87 -20.67
C TYR A 360 -6.78 -16.58 -21.27
N HIS A 361 -5.77 -16.36 -20.43
CA HIS A 361 -4.45 -15.87 -20.78
C HIS A 361 -4.41 -14.46 -21.41
N GLU A 362 -5.46 -13.66 -21.20
CA GLU A 362 -5.53 -12.30 -21.74
C GLU A 362 -6.49 -11.40 -20.96
N VAL A 363 -6.39 -10.10 -21.25
CA VAL A 363 -7.42 -9.11 -20.97
C VAL A 363 -7.98 -8.61 -22.31
N VAL A 364 -9.29 -8.49 -22.41
CA VAL A 364 -9.94 -7.96 -23.61
C VAL A 364 -10.51 -6.58 -23.34
N LEU A 365 -10.16 -5.61 -24.17
CA LEU A 365 -10.71 -4.25 -24.13
C LEU A 365 -11.82 -4.14 -25.16
N TRP A 366 -12.97 -3.67 -24.71
CA TRP A 366 -14.21 -3.52 -25.49
C TRP A 366 -14.60 -2.06 -25.62
N ASN A 367 -15.24 -1.70 -26.70
CA ASN A 367 -16.05 -0.50 -26.79
C ASN A 367 -17.41 -0.79 -26.12
N PRO A 368 -17.76 -0.14 -25.00
CA PRO A 368 -18.99 -0.45 -24.27
C PRO A 368 -20.29 0.03 -24.97
N VAL A 369 -20.16 0.77 -26.07
CA VAL A 369 -21.32 1.26 -26.84
C VAL A 369 -21.79 0.24 -27.87
N ASP A 370 -20.86 -0.24 -28.71
CA ASP A 370 -21.18 -1.20 -29.79
C ASP A 370 -20.81 -2.64 -29.45
N GLY A 371 -19.99 -2.87 -28.43
CA GLY A 371 -19.51 -4.19 -28.01
C GLY A 371 -18.38 -4.72 -28.90
N ALA A 372 -17.74 -3.88 -29.70
CA ALA A 372 -16.60 -4.28 -30.51
C ALA A 372 -15.33 -4.48 -29.69
N VAL A 373 -14.52 -5.48 -30.06
CA VAL A 373 -13.18 -5.66 -29.48
C VAL A 373 -12.27 -4.52 -29.95
N VAL A 374 -11.74 -3.76 -29.02
CA VAL A 374 -10.76 -2.70 -29.28
C VAL A 374 -9.35 -3.28 -29.28
N ARG A 375 -9.05 -4.14 -28.29
CA ARG A 375 -7.72 -4.74 -28.12
C ARG A 375 -7.78 -6.02 -27.31
N ARG A 376 -6.84 -6.92 -27.60
CA ARG A 376 -6.56 -8.10 -26.78
C ARG A 376 -5.13 -7.96 -26.24
N ILE A 377 -4.97 -8.07 -24.92
CA ILE A 377 -3.70 -7.93 -24.20
C ILE A 377 -3.33 -9.30 -23.63
N GLY A 378 -2.38 -9.97 -24.26
CA GLY A 378 -1.86 -11.28 -23.86
C GLY A 378 -0.72 -11.21 -22.86
N ASN A 379 0.02 -12.32 -22.73
CA ASN A 379 1.10 -12.49 -21.74
C ASN A 379 0.61 -12.30 -20.30
N VAL A 380 -0.54 -12.87 -20.00
CA VAL A 380 -1.18 -12.88 -18.69
C VAL A 380 -1.36 -14.34 -18.25
N ALA A 381 -1.24 -14.63 -16.98
CA ALA A 381 -1.49 -15.96 -16.40
C ALA A 381 -2.89 -16.48 -16.76
N GLU A 382 -3.14 -17.76 -16.48
CA GLU A 382 -4.37 -18.46 -16.92
C GLU A 382 -5.66 -17.68 -16.65
N ARG A 383 -5.78 -17.08 -15.45
CA ARG A 383 -6.98 -16.37 -15.01
C ARG A 383 -6.67 -14.97 -14.52
N VAL A 384 -7.43 -14.01 -14.98
CA VAL A 384 -7.43 -12.64 -14.47
C VAL A 384 -8.50 -12.53 -13.38
N TYR A 385 -8.13 -12.06 -12.21
CA TYR A 385 -9.03 -11.95 -11.06
C TYR A 385 -9.45 -10.53 -10.76
N ASP A 386 -8.61 -9.54 -11.10
CA ASP A 386 -8.93 -8.13 -10.90
C ASP A 386 -8.27 -7.24 -11.95
N LEU A 387 -8.91 -6.11 -12.22
CA LEU A 387 -8.52 -5.14 -13.25
C LEU A 387 -8.75 -3.73 -12.74
N GLU A 388 -7.75 -2.85 -12.90
CA GLU A 388 -7.89 -1.45 -12.53
C GLU A 388 -7.16 -0.53 -13.51
N PHE A 389 -7.81 0.57 -13.91
CA PHE A 389 -7.20 1.60 -14.74
C PHE A 389 -6.59 2.71 -13.87
N SER A 390 -5.48 3.27 -14.33
CA SER A 390 -4.98 4.54 -13.79
C SER A 390 -5.99 5.67 -13.99
N ALA A 391 -5.90 6.71 -13.16
CA ALA A 391 -6.81 7.86 -13.22
C ALA A 391 -6.80 8.60 -14.57
N ASP A 392 -5.69 8.54 -15.33
CA ASP A 392 -5.59 9.08 -16.69
C ASP A 392 -6.05 8.11 -17.79
N GLY A 393 -6.40 6.87 -17.41
CA GLY A 393 -6.86 5.81 -18.32
C GLY A 393 -5.80 5.23 -19.24
N LYS A 394 -4.52 5.58 -19.07
CA LYS A 394 -3.43 5.14 -19.97
C LYS A 394 -2.77 3.84 -19.54
N THR A 395 -2.90 3.50 -18.28
CA THR A 395 -2.29 2.30 -17.69
C THR A 395 -3.39 1.36 -17.19
N LEU A 396 -3.20 0.07 -17.41
CA LEU A 396 -4.05 -1.00 -16.89
C LEU A 396 -3.23 -1.90 -15.97
N PHE A 397 -3.67 -2.02 -14.73
CA PHE A 397 -3.15 -2.96 -13.75
C PHE A 397 -3.98 -4.24 -13.79
N VAL A 398 -3.31 -5.38 -13.76
CA VAL A 398 -3.92 -6.71 -13.94
C VAL A 398 -3.44 -7.62 -12.83
N ALA A 399 -4.36 -8.09 -11.99
CA ALA A 399 -4.11 -9.17 -11.05
C ALA A 399 -4.51 -10.50 -11.71
N ALA A 400 -3.58 -11.44 -11.76
CA ALA A 400 -3.80 -12.71 -12.42
C ALA A 400 -3.09 -13.86 -11.70
N GLY A 401 -3.38 -15.08 -12.14
CA GLY A 401 -2.68 -16.26 -11.64
C GLY A 401 -3.12 -17.55 -12.30
N THR A 402 -2.28 -18.57 -12.13
CA THR A 402 -2.58 -19.98 -12.34
C THR A 402 -2.64 -20.63 -10.96
N PRO A 403 -3.78 -21.17 -10.53
CA PRO A 403 -3.94 -21.69 -9.17
C PRO A 403 -2.84 -22.68 -8.78
N ALA A 404 -2.30 -22.50 -7.57
CA ALA A 404 -1.20 -23.27 -6.99
C ALA A 404 0.09 -23.32 -7.84
N GLN A 405 0.31 -22.36 -8.75
CA GLN A 405 1.50 -22.31 -9.60
C GLN A 405 2.09 -20.92 -9.72
N LEU A 406 1.24 -19.90 -9.93
CA LEU A 406 1.69 -18.54 -10.23
C LEU A 406 0.64 -17.52 -9.82
N GLY A 407 1.06 -16.47 -9.15
CA GLY A 407 0.31 -15.21 -9.02
C GLY A 407 1.15 -14.06 -9.55
N GLU A 408 0.51 -13.14 -10.24
CA GLU A 408 1.19 -12.00 -10.86
C GLU A 408 0.35 -10.73 -10.80
N VAL A 409 1.05 -9.59 -10.73
CA VAL A 409 0.48 -8.28 -11.03
C VAL A 409 1.27 -7.69 -12.18
N LYS A 410 0.60 -7.50 -13.30
CA LYS A 410 1.19 -6.92 -14.51
C LYS A 410 0.60 -5.55 -14.82
N VAL A 411 1.40 -4.71 -15.42
CA VAL A 411 1.05 -3.33 -15.75
C VAL A 411 1.22 -3.14 -17.24
N PHE A 412 0.16 -2.69 -17.91
CA PHE A 412 0.14 -2.55 -19.36
C PHE A 412 -0.18 -1.13 -19.79
N ASN A 413 0.40 -0.71 -20.90
CA ASN A 413 -0.04 0.47 -21.62
C ASN A 413 -1.35 0.14 -22.37
N VAL A 414 -2.39 0.92 -22.13
CA VAL A 414 -3.74 0.69 -22.71
C VAL A 414 -3.77 0.90 -24.21
N GLU A 415 -3.00 1.91 -24.70
CA GLU A 415 -3.02 2.30 -26.11
C GLU A 415 -2.40 1.26 -27.03
N ASN A 416 -1.29 0.60 -26.61
CA ASN A 416 -0.56 -0.33 -27.46
C ASN A 416 -0.48 -1.77 -26.91
N GLY A 417 -0.92 -2.01 -25.66
CA GLY A 417 -0.86 -3.31 -24.99
C GLY A 417 0.53 -3.72 -24.51
N GLN A 418 1.50 -2.81 -24.53
CA GLN A 418 2.88 -3.10 -24.10
C GLN A 418 2.94 -3.34 -22.61
N LEU A 419 3.67 -4.38 -22.19
CA LEU A 419 3.99 -4.63 -20.78
C LEU A 419 4.94 -3.54 -20.27
N LEU A 420 4.51 -2.78 -19.27
CA LEU A 420 5.28 -1.73 -18.59
C LEU A 420 5.95 -2.25 -17.31
N GLY A 421 5.34 -3.22 -16.64
CA GLY A 421 5.85 -3.76 -15.40
C GLY A 421 5.25 -5.12 -15.05
N ASP A 422 6.02 -5.90 -14.31
CA ASP A 422 5.65 -7.20 -13.77
C ASP A 422 6.12 -7.23 -12.32
N TRP A 423 5.23 -6.81 -11.39
CA TRP A 423 5.61 -6.38 -10.05
C TRP A 423 5.53 -7.47 -9.00
N VAL A 424 4.67 -8.46 -9.19
CA VAL A 424 4.44 -9.53 -8.21
C VAL A 424 4.70 -10.88 -8.86
N SER A 425 5.37 -11.75 -8.12
CA SER A 425 5.40 -13.18 -8.37
C SER A 425 5.18 -13.91 -7.07
N THR A 426 4.14 -14.71 -7.02
CA THR A 426 3.81 -15.60 -5.91
C THR A 426 3.59 -17.02 -6.44
N ASP A 427 3.57 -17.99 -5.57
CA ASP A 427 3.32 -19.41 -5.88
C ASP A 427 1.83 -19.77 -6.01
N ASP A 428 0.96 -18.77 -5.85
CA ASP A 428 -0.48 -18.93 -6.04
C ASP A 428 -1.12 -17.59 -6.47
N ALA A 429 -2.36 -17.61 -6.92
CA ALA A 429 -3.06 -16.52 -7.58
C ALA A 429 -3.15 -15.23 -6.74
N VAL A 430 -3.03 -14.08 -7.42
CA VAL A 430 -3.37 -12.75 -6.89
C VAL A 430 -4.84 -12.47 -7.23
N PHE A 431 -5.67 -12.24 -6.19
CA PHE A 431 -7.11 -12.08 -6.34
C PHE A 431 -7.59 -10.64 -6.44
N ALA A 432 -6.85 -9.71 -5.84
CA ALA A 432 -7.28 -8.32 -5.76
C ALA A 432 -6.11 -7.36 -5.94
N ILE A 433 -6.40 -6.24 -6.57
CA ILE A 433 -5.56 -5.04 -6.62
C ILE A 433 -6.41 -3.81 -6.30
N ALA A 434 -5.80 -2.79 -5.74
CA ALA A 434 -6.45 -1.50 -5.50
C ALA A 434 -5.43 -0.37 -5.63
N LEU A 435 -5.76 0.63 -6.45
CA LEU A 435 -4.96 1.84 -6.61
C LEU A 435 -5.32 2.85 -5.51
N SER A 436 -4.31 3.49 -4.92
CA SER A 436 -4.55 4.53 -3.92
C SER A 436 -5.31 5.72 -4.52
N PRO A 437 -6.10 6.48 -3.73
CA PRO A 437 -6.87 7.61 -4.24
C PRO A 437 -6.04 8.67 -4.97
N ASP A 438 -4.77 8.81 -4.62
CA ASP A 438 -3.81 9.71 -5.26
C ASP A 438 -3.07 9.08 -6.47
N GLY A 439 -3.30 7.79 -6.75
CA GLY A 439 -2.67 7.05 -7.84
C GLY A 439 -1.19 6.74 -7.65
N THR A 440 -0.61 7.03 -6.47
CA THR A 440 0.83 6.86 -6.23
C THR A 440 1.23 5.49 -5.71
N LYS A 441 0.25 4.68 -5.26
CA LYS A 441 0.47 3.35 -4.72
C LYS A 441 -0.54 2.34 -5.25
N LEU A 442 -0.12 1.10 -5.40
CA LEU A 442 -0.96 -0.05 -5.71
C LEU A 442 -0.86 -1.06 -4.58
N ALA A 443 -1.99 -1.49 -4.05
CA ALA A 443 -2.05 -2.64 -3.15
C ALA A 443 -2.39 -3.90 -3.94
N SER A 444 -1.88 -5.06 -3.52
CA SER A 444 -2.25 -6.39 -4.05
C SER A 444 -2.43 -7.40 -2.94
N ALA A 445 -3.32 -8.37 -3.14
CA ALA A 445 -3.54 -9.46 -2.21
C ALA A 445 -3.99 -10.73 -2.93
N GLY A 446 -3.77 -11.89 -2.31
CA GLY A 446 -4.10 -13.15 -2.97
C GLY A 446 -4.09 -14.38 -2.07
N ALA A 447 -3.89 -15.53 -2.70
CA ALA A 447 -3.92 -16.83 -2.05
C ALA A 447 -2.72 -17.08 -1.12
N ASP A 448 -1.64 -16.35 -1.28
CA ASP A 448 -0.49 -16.39 -0.37
C ASP A 448 -0.75 -15.69 0.97
N ARG A 449 -1.93 -15.07 1.16
CA ARG A 449 -2.43 -14.40 2.37
C ARG A 449 -1.74 -13.09 2.70
N ALA A 450 -0.78 -12.65 1.89
CA ALA A 450 -0.08 -11.41 2.08
C ALA A 450 -0.76 -10.27 1.31
N ILE A 451 -0.78 -9.10 1.94
CA ILE A 451 -1.14 -7.84 1.31
C ILE A 451 0.17 -7.10 1.05
N ARG A 452 0.39 -6.65 -0.17
CA ARG A 452 1.60 -5.89 -0.54
C ARG A 452 1.21 -4.53 -1.10
N VAL A 453 2.01 -3.53 -0.78
CA VAL A 453 1.83 -2.17 -1.31
C VAL A 453 3.07 -1.79 -2.10
N PHE A 454 2.84 -1.32 -3.33
CA PHE A 454 3.88 -0.94 -4.28
C PHE A 454 3.78 0.55 -4.60
N GLU A 455 4.91 1.18 -4.86
CA GLU A 455 5.00 2.51 -5.42
C GLU A 455 4.71 2.49 -6.92
N VAL A 456 3.89 3.42 -7.40
CA VAL A 456 3.58 3.61 -8.83
C VAL A 456 4.36 4.82 -9.34
N PRO A 457 5.05 4.74 -10.51
CA PRO A 457 5.08 3.62 -11.46
C PRO A 457 6.23 2.63 -11.27
N SER A 458 7.05 2.77 -10.24
CA SER A 458 8.32 2.04 -10.09
C SER A 458 8.14 0.54 -9.82
N GLY A 459 7.00 0.11 -9.27
CA GLY A 459 6.77 -1.25 -8.81
C GLY A 459 7.59 -1.64 -7.56
N LYS A 460 8.21 -0.67 -6.89
CA LYS A 460 8.94 -0.91 -5.64
C LYS A 460 7.98 -1.30 -4.52
N GLU A 461 8.23 -2.43 -3.88
CA GLU A 461 7.48 -2.84 -2.69
C GLU A 461 7.81 -1.92 -1.51
N LEU A 462 6.77 -1.31 -0.94
CA LEU A 462 6.85 -0.39 0.20
C LEU A 462 6.50 -1.07 1.51
N LEU A 463 5.55 -2.02 1.48
CA LEU A 463 5.00 -2.68 2.65
C LEU A 463 4.50 -4.08 2.29
N ALA A 464 4.73 -5.05 3.19
CA ALA A 464 4.10 -6.37 3.15
C ALA A 464 3.47 -6.67 4.51
N ILE A 465 2.22 -7.14 4.51
CA ILE A 465 1.41 -7.46 5.69
C ILE A 465 0.96 -8.92 5.58
N GLU A 466 1.29 -9.73 6.59
CA GLU A 466 0.95 -11.16 6.66
C GLU A 466 0.15 -11.41 7.96
N ASP A 467 -1.09 -10.95 8.01
CA ASP A 467 -1.92 -11.00 9.23
C ASP A 467 -3.19 -11.88 9.07
N HIS A 468 -3.54 -12.30 7.84
CA HIS A 468 -4.65 -13.19 7.60
C HIS A 468 -4.26 -14.67 7.70
N ALA A 469 -5.18 -15.49 8.23
CA ALA A 469 -4.98 -16.94 8.35
C ALA A 469 -5.25 -17.69 7.04
N ASP A 470 -5.97 -17.07 6.07
CA ASP A 470 -6.35 -17.67 4.79
C ASP A 470 -6.33 -16.61 3.68
N TRP A 471 -6.69 -16.98 2.46
CA TRP A 471 -6.69 -16.16 1.26
C TRP A 471 -7.31 -14.78 1.49
N VAL A 472 -6.65 -13.75 1.03
CA VAL A 472 -7.22 -12.40 0.98
C VAL A 472 -7.89 -12.22 -0.37
N MET A 473 -9.21 -12.06 -0.34
CA MET A 473 -10.08 -12.09 -1.52
C MET A 473 -10.26 -10.72 -2.15
N ASP A 474 -10.22 -9.65 -1.33
CA ASP A 474 -10.41 -8.27 -1.78
C ASP A 474 -9.72 -7.27 -0.86
N ILE A 475 -9.38 -6.10 -1.40
CA ILE A 475 -8.75 -4.99 -0.66
C ILE A 475 -9.31 -3.66 -1.15
N ALA A 476 -9.38 -2.68 -0.25
CA ALA A 476 -9.82 -1.33 -0.58
C ALA A 476 -9.05 -0.27 0.22
N TRP A 477 -8.75 0.85 -0.42
CA TRP A 477 -8.14 2.01 0.23
C TRP A 477 -9.21 2.86 0.93
N SER A 478 -8.85 3.42 2.08
CA SER A 478 -9.64 4.52 2.66
C SER A 478 -9.58 5.76 1.75
N PRO A 479 -10.63 6.60 1.74
CA PRO A 479 -10.67 7.79 0.89
C PRO A 479 -9.51 8.77 1.12
N ASP A 480 -8.93 8.80 2.31
CA ASP A 480 -7.77 9.62 2.68
C ASP A 480 -6.41 8.95 2.34
N GLY A 481 -6.42 7.72 1.81
CA GLY A 481 -5.22 6.96 1.45
C GLY A 481 -4.33 6.52 2.62
N THR A 482 -4.81 6.62 3.86
CA THR A 482 -4.01 6.28 5.07
C THR A 482 -4.21 4.86 5.57
N LYS A 483 -5.31 4.20 5.18
CA LYS A 483 -5.69 2.86 5.63
C LYS A 483 -6.02 1.95 4.46
N LEU A 484 -5.89 0.66 4.69
CA LEU A 484 -6.31 -0.39 3.78
C LEU A 484 -7.26 -1.34 4.51
N ALA A 485 -8.41 -1.63 3.90
CA ALA A 485 -9.30 -2.68 4.35
C ALA A 485 -9.08 -3.95 3.52
N SER A 486 -9.29 -5.10 4.13
CA SER A 486 -9.19 -6.42 3.47
C SER A 486 -10.39 -7.30 3.79
N ALA A 487 -10.74 -8.18 2.86
CA ALA A 487 -11.69 -9.25 3.02
C ALA A 487 -10.99 -10.61 2.85
N SER A 488 -11.27 -11.58 3.73
CA SER A 488 -10.56 -12.86 3.69
C SER A 488 -11.48 -14.07 3.80
N ARG A 489 -11.00 -15.18 3.22
CA ARG A 489 -11.59 -16.51 3.37
C ARG A 489 -11.53 -17.01 4.82
N ASP A 490 -10.67 -16.44 5.67
CA ASP A 490 -10.62 -16.71 7.11
C ASP A 490 -11.86 -16.20 7.88
N LYS A 491 -12.86 -15.66 7.17
CA LYS A 491 -14.14 -15.14 7.65
C LYS A 491 -14.02 -13.78 8.36
N THR A 492 -12.88 -13.14 8.23
CA THR A 492 -12.64 -11.82 8.82
C THR A 492 -12.46 -10.75 7.74
N ALA A 493 -12.76 -9.52 8.10
CA ALA A 493 -12.26 -8.35 7.42
C ALA A 493 -11.40 -7.55 8.41
N LYS A 494 -10.37 -6.89 7.92
CA LYS A 494 -9.43 -6.13 8.76
C LYS A 494 -9.17 -4.76 8.16
N VAL A 495 -8.77 -3.82 9.01
CA VAL A 495 -8.27 -2.50 8.58
C VAL A 495 -6.86 -2.32 9.11
N PHE A 496 -5.96 -1.90 8.25
CA PHE A 496 -4.54 -1.70 8.54
C PHE A 496 -4.14 -0.23 8.42
N ASP A 497 -3.25 0.21 9.30
CA ASP A 497 -2.51 1.46 9.14
C ASP A 497 -1.37 1.28 8.14
N LEU A 498 -1.32 2.08 7.10
CA LEU A 498 -0.31 1.92 6.04
C LEU A 498 1.06 2.52 6.38
N LYS A 499 1.15 3.26 7.46
CA LYS A 499 2.43 3.77 7.93
C LYS A 499 3.22 2.71 8.69
N THR A 500 2.52 1.88 9.47
CA THR A 500 3.14 0.86 10.33
C THR A 500 2.93 -0.57 9.82
N GLY A 501 1.85 -0.82 9.07
CA GLY A 501 1.41 -2.15 8.68
C GLY A 501 0.56 -2.85 9.75
N ASP A 502 0.30 -2.17 10.89
CA ASP A 502 -0.43 -2.78 11.99
C ASP A 502 -1.92 -2.91 11.70
N SER A 503 -2.53 -3.99 12.17
CA SER A 503 -3.98 -4.18 12.18
C SER A 503 -4.61 -3.26 13.22
N LEU A 504 -5.44 -2.31 12.76
CA LEU A 504 -6.17 -1.38 13.62
C LEU A 504 -7.41 -2.02 14.21
N VAL A 505 -8.14 -2.79 13.41
CA VAL A 505 -9.40 -3.39 13.79
C VAL A 505 -9.69 -4.64 12.96
N THR A 506 -10.31 -5.65 13.60
CA THR A 506 -10.76 -6.89 12.95
C THR A 506 -12.26 -7.04 13.13
N PHE A 507 -12.96 -7.26 12.02
CA PHE A 507 -14.38 -7.54 11.99
C PHE A 507 -14.60 -9.03 11.69
N ASN A 508 -15.27 -9.75 12.57
CA ASN A 508 -15.44 -11.21 12.53
C ASN A 508 -16.92 -11.68 12.57
N ALA A 509 -17.85 -10.78 12.23
CA ALA A 509 -19.29 -11.10 12.28
C ALA A 509 -19.81 -11.90 11.08
N HIS A 510 -19.00 -12.09 10.02
CA HIS A 510 -19.35 -13.03 8.96
C HIS A 510 -19.11 -14.47 9.44
N GLY A 511 -20.13 -15.31 9.37
CA GLY A 511 -20.01 -16.74 9.70
C GLY A 511 -19.33 -17.58 8.61
N GLN A 512 -19.11 -17.00 7.45
CA GLN A 512 -18.60 -17.59 6.21
C GLN A 512 -17.51 -16.69 5.57
N PRO A 513 -16.78 -17.15 4.54
CA PRO A 513 -15.79 -16.35 3.84
C PRO A 513 -16.30 -14.97 3.43
N VAL A 514 -15.43 -13.95 3.58
CA VAL A 514 -15.66 -12.57 3.14
C VAL A 514 -15.02 -12.39 1.78
N PHE A 515 -15.77 -11.91 0.80
CA PHE A 515 -15.31 -11.83 -0.59
C PHE A 515 -15.04 -10.42 -1.07
N GLY A 516 -15.81 -9.43 -0.62
CA GLY A 516 -15.67 -8.05 -1.06
C GLY A 516 -15.54 -7.08 0.10
N VAL A 517 -14.80 -5.98 -0.10
CA VAL A 517 -14.62 -4.92 0.88
C VAL A 517 -14.58 -3.54 0.22
N GLY A 518 -15.09 -2.53 0.92
CA GLY A 518 -15.03 -1.13 0.51
C GLY A 518 -15.16 -0.20 1.71
N PHE A 519 -14.82 1.07 1.53
CA PHE A 519 -15.01 2.11 2.55
C PHE A 519 -16.25 2.96 2.25
N SER A 520 -16.84 3.53 3.30
CA SER A 520 -17.78 4.64 3.19
C SER A 520 -17.09 5.88 2.62
N PRO A 521 -17.85 6.82 2.03
CA PRO A 521 -17.28 8.05 1.45
C PRO A 521 -16.45 8.89 2.42
N ASP A 522 -16.77 8.85 3.71
CA ASP A 522 -16.05 9.55 4.78
C ASP A 522 -14.92 8.74 5.43
N GLY A 523 -14.75 7.45 5.02
CA GLY A 523 -13.76 6.54 5.58
C GLY A 523 -14.03 6.06 7.01
N ALA A 524 -15.16 6.44 7.61
CA ALA A 524 -15.50 6.07 8.99
C ALA A 524 -16.04 4.65 9.12
N GLN A 525 -16.57 4.09 8.04
CA GLN A 525 -17.15 2.75 8.02
C GLN A 525 -16.56 1.90 6.91
N VAL A 526 -16.61 0.59 7.10
CA VAL A 526 -16.25 -0.42 6.10
C VAL A 526 -17.49 -1.21 5.72
N ILE A 527 -17.59 -1.52 4.44
CA ILE A 527 -18.64 -2.35 3.85
C ILE A 527 -17.98 -3.67 3.45
N THR A 528 -18.56 -4.79 3.82
CA THR A 528 -18.08 -6.13 3.48
C THR A 528 -19.18 -6.98 2.88
N SER A 529 -18.81 -7.91 2.00
CA SER A 529 -19.75 -8.89 1.43
C SER A 529 -19.19 -10.30 1.50
N GLY A 530 -20.02 -11.31 1.57
CA GLY A 530 -19.51 -12.66 1.75
C GLY A 530 -20.46 -13.80 1.38
N ALA A 531 -20.02 -15.02 1.65
CA ALA A 531 -20.76 -16.26 1.42
C ALA A 531 -21.93 -16.45 2.38
N ASP A 532 -22.08 -15.60 3.39
CA ASP A 532 -23.27 -15.55 4.25
C ASP A 532 -24.48 -14.85 3.59
N LYS A 533 -24.34 -14.48 2.31
CA LYS A 533 -25.39 -13.85 1.49
C LYS A 533 -25.80 -12.48 2.01
N GLN A 534 -24.87 -11.76 2.62
CA GLN A 534 -25.11 -10.45 3.19
C GLN A 534 -24.01 -9.46 2.79
N ILE A 535 -24.39 -8.18 2.74
CA ILE A 535 -23.47 -7.07 2.81
C ILE A 535 -23.58 -6.51 4.22
N ARG A 536 -22.46 -6.29 4.90
CA ARG A 536 -22.42 -5.75 6.26
C ARG A 536 -21.68 -4.42 6.29
N ILE A 537 -22.17 -3.51 7.11
CA ILE A 537 -21.56 -2.20 7.34
C ILE A 537 -21.15 -2.13 8.81
N TRP A 538 -19.94 -1.73 9.08
CA TRP A 538 -19.38 -1.68 10.41
C TRP A 538 -18.42 -0.49 10.60
N ASN A 539 -18.27 0.01 11.82
CA ASN A 539 -17.41 1.13 12.14
C ASN A 539 -15.94 0.73 12.15
N VAL A 540 -15.09 1.59 11.62
CA VAL A 540 -13.62 1.42 11.67
C VAL A 540 -13.07 1.60 13.08
N SER A 541 -13.74 2.42 13.93
CA SER A 541 -13.23 2.79 15.25
C SER A 541 -13.29 1.67 16.28
N ASP A 542 -14.28 0.79 16.19
CA ASP A 542 -14.60 -0.19 17.24
C ASP A 542 -15.08 -1.56 16.74
N ALA A 543 -15.07 -1.77 15.41
CA ALA A 543 -15.64 -2.94 14.74
C ALA A 543 -17.13 -3.20 15.04
N ALA A 544 -17.87 -2.23 15.56
CA ALA A 544 -19.29 -2.41 15.83
C ALA A 544 -20.07 -2.52 14.51
N ALA A 545 -20.94 -3.54 14.44
CA ALA A 545 -21.85 -3.70 13.30
C ALA A 545 -22.91 -2.59 13.32
N VAL A 546 -23.00 -1.85 12.21
CA VAL A 546 -23.97 -0.76 12.04
C VAL A 546 -25.23 -1.29 11.37
N ARG A 547 -25.05 -2.07 10.28
CA ARG A 547 -26.17 -2.51 9.45
C ARG A 547 -25.80 -3.74 8.64
N ALA A 548 -26.82 -4.52 8.25
CA ALA A 548 -26.69 -5.60 7.29
C ALA A 548 -27.73 -5.43 6.17
N ILE A 549 -27.34 -5.73 4.94
CA ILE A 549 -28.18 -5.77 3.76
C ILE A 549 -28.29 -7.24 3.35
N GLY A 550 -29.48 -7.79 3.47
CA GLY A 550 -29.80 -9.17 3.12
C GLY A 550 -30.66 -9.29 1.87
N GLY A 551 -31.34 -10.43 1.71
CA GLY A 551 -32.23 -10.70 0.58
C GLY A 551 -31.54 -11.20 -0.68
N PHE A 552 -30.23 -11.54 -0.59
CA PHE A 552 -29.52 -12.24 -1.66
C PHE A 552 -29.81 -13.74 -1.63
N GLY A 553 -30.11 -14.30 -2.79
CA GLY A 553 -30.33 -15.74 -2.95
C GLY A 553 -29.05 -16.59 -2.92
N GLY A 554 -27.90 -15.97 -3.09
CA GLY A 554 -26.58 -16.61 -3.13
C GLY A 554 -25.47 -15.71 -2.59
N ASP A 555 -24.25 -16.19 -2.65
CA ASP A 555 -23.04 -15.49 -2.21
C ASP A 555 -22.92 -14.13 -2.88
N VAL A 556 -22.42 -13.13 -2.15
CA VAL A 556 -22.13 -11.80 -2.69
C VAL A 556 -20.63 -11.68 -2.91
N PHE A 557 -20.20 -11.74 -4.19
CA PHE A 557 -18.80 -11.90 -4.56
C PHE A 557 -18.00 -10.60 -4.56
N ARG A 558 -18.55 -9.55 -5.15
CA ARG A 558 -17.83 -8.28 -5.30
C ARG A 558 -18.73 -7.11 -4.89
N ILE A 559 -18.12 -6.09 -4.31
CA ILE A 559 -18.77 -4.80 -4.08
C ILE A 559 -17.91 -3.67 -4.62
N VAL A 560 -18.57 -2.62 -5.11
CA VAL A 560 -17.94 -1.36 -5.47
C VAL A 560 -18.69 -0.25 -4.75
N THR A 561 -17.96 0.56 -3.99
CA THR A 561 -18.50 1.72 -3.26
C THR A 561 -18.14 3.01 -3.99
N THR A 562 -19.06 3.97 -3.97
CA THR A 562 -18.86 5.25 -4.66
C THR A 562 -18.87 6.43 -3.70
N LYS A 563 -18.33 7.55 -4.16
CA LYS A 563 -18.31 8.81 -3.37
C LYS A 563 -19.71 9.35 -3.11
N GLU A 564 -20.68 9.00 -3.96
CA GLU A 564 -22.09 9.37 -3.81
C GLU A 564 -22.84 8.49 -2.80
N GLY A 565 -22.17 7.52 -2.18
CA GLY A 565 -22.76 6.63 -1.19
C GLY A 565 -23.64 5.55 -1.80
N LEU A 566 -23.28 5.03 -2.97
CA LEU A 566 -23.91 3.85 -3.57
C LEU A 566 -23.00 2.62 -3.42
N ILE A 567 -23.62 1.47 -3.25
CA ILE A 567 -23.00 0.16 -3.19
C ILE A 567 -23.51 -0.65 -4.37
N TYR A 568 -22.62 -0.99 -5.28
CA TYR A 568 -22.87 -1.94 -6.36
C TYR A 568 -22.39 -3.31 -5.92
N SER A 569 -23.16 -4.34 -6.18
CA SER A 569 -22.80 -5.70 -5.77
C SER A 569 -23.10 -6.72 -6.85
N SER A 570 -22.31 -7.78 -6.91
CA SER A 570 -22.54 -8.96 -7.75
C SER A 570 -22.80 -10.20 -6.89
N SER A 571 -23.68 -11.09 -7.35
CA SER A 571 -24.12 -12.23 -6.55
C SER A 571 -24.29 -13.52 -7.35
N ALA A 572 -24.10 -14.65 -6.66
CA ALA A 572 -24.42 -15.98 -7.15
C ALA A 572 -25.92 -16.18 -7.42
N ASP A 573 -26.79 -15.26 -6.98
CA ASP A 573 -28.21 -15.28 -7.29
C ASP A 573 -28.54 -14.77 -8.70
N LYS A 574 -27.53 -14.59 -9.56
CA LYS A 574 -27.63 -14.16 -10.96
C LYS A 574 -28.01 -12.69 -11.12
N THR A 575 -27.88 -11.88 -10.08
CA THR A 575 -28.18 -10.45 -10.13
C THR A 575 -26.95 -9.60 -9.77
N ALA A 576 -26.88 -8.41 -10.36
CA ALA A 576 -26.17 -7.30 -9.78
C ALA A 576 -27.17 -6.37 -9.11
N ARG A 577 -26.78 -5.70 -8.01
CA ARG A 577 -27.71 -4.82 -7.27
C ARG A 577 -27.05 -3.50 -6.92
N ILE A 578 -27.89 -2.47 -6.78
CA ILE A 578 -27.50 -1.14 -6.35
C ILE A 578 -28.24 -0.84 -5.05
N HIS A 579 -27.49 -0.52 -4.00
CA HIS A 579 -28.05 -0.10 -2.71
C HIS A 579 -27.53 1.27 -2.32
N LYS A 580 -28.29 2.01 -1.53
CA LYS A 580 -27.82 3.22 -0.86
C LYS A 580 -27.08 2.84 0.41
N PHE A 581 -25.93 3.44 0.61
CA PHE A 581 -25.16 3.26 1.84
C PHE A 581 -25.90 3.79 3.08
N ALA A 582 -26.56 4.95 2.92
CA ALA A 582 -27.17 5.68 4.05
C ALA A 582 -28.28 4.92 4.77
N ASP A 583 -29.13 4.21 4.05
CA ASP A 583 -30.34 3.54 4.59
C ASP A 583 -30.47 2.06 4.18
N ALA A 584 -29.51 1.54 3.42
CA ALA A 584 -29.54 0.20 2.83
C ALA A 584 -30.67 -0.04 1.81
N ALA A 585 -31.37 1.01 1.37
CA ALA A 585 -32.44 0.87 0.41
C ALA A 585 -31.91 0.35 -0.93
N GLN A 586 -32.56 -0.69 -1.47
CA GLN A 586 -32.26 -1.17 -2.81
C GLN A 586 -32.79 -0.16 -3.84
N VAL A 587 -31.88 0.35 -4.68
CA VAL A 587 -32.23 1.24 -5.79
C VAL A 587 -32.68 0.43 -6.99
N PHE A 588 -31.86 -0.56 -7.39
CA PHE A 588 -32.15 -1.45 -8.50
C PHE A 588 -31.68 -2.88 -8.21
N SER A 589 -32.43 -3.84 -8.80
CA SER A 589 -31.96 -5.21 -9.00
C SER A 589 -31.79 -5.43 -10.50
N LEU A 590 -30.55 -5.59 -10.93
CA LEU A 590 -30.16 -5.69 -12.34
C LEU A 590 -30.09 -7.16 -12.71
N ALA A 591 -31.21 -7.65 -13.26
CA ALA A 591 -31.37 -9.03 -13.66
C ALA A 591 -31.02 -9.26 -15.14
N GLY A 592 -31.01 -10.51 -15.57
CA GLY A 592 -30.78 -10.89 -16.97
C GLY A 592 -29.70 -11.95 -17.15
N HIS A 593 -28.74 -12.04 -16.22
CA HIS A 593 -27.72 -13.11 -16.25
C HIS A 593 -28.36 -14.49 -16.05
N THR A 594 -27.81 -15.47 -16.75
CA THR A 594 -28.28 -16.85 -16.70
C THR A 594 -27.60 -17.67 -15.61
N ASP A 595 -26.46 -17.17 -15.07
CA ASP A 595 -25.71 -17.83 -14.02
C ASP A 595 -25.02 -16.80 -13.10
N TRP A 596 -24.19 -17.25 -12.17
CA TRP A 596 -23.50 -16.47 -11.15
C TRP A 596 -22.83 -15.22 -11.73
N VAL A 597 -23.02 -14.09 -11.07
CA VAL A 597 -22.38 -12.81 -11.43
C VAL A 597 -21.16 -12.62 -10.51
N TYR A 598 -19.97 -12.73 -11.09
CA TYR A 598 -18.72 -12.67 -10.32
C TYR A 598 -18.19 -11.26 -10.09
N SER A 599 -18.35 -10.41 -11.08
CA SER A 599 -17.72 -9.10 -11.08
C SER A 599 -18.71 -7.99 -11.38
N VAL A 600 -18.42 -6.79 -10.87
CA VAL A 600 -19.22 -5.59 -11.11
C VAL A 600 -18.28 -4.39 -11.16
N ALA A 601 -18.54 -3.47 -12.07
CA ALA A 601 -17.84 -2.18 -12.19
C ALA A 601 -18.83 -1.06 -12.46
N PHE A 602 -18.54 0.12 -11.95
CA PHE A 602 -19.33 1.34 -12.16
C PHE A 602 -18.47 2.42 -12.81
N ASN A 603 -19.06 3.16 -13.73
CA ASN A 603 -18.46 4.36 -14.32
C ASN A 603 -19.35 5.58 -14.10
N ALA A 604 -18.85 6.54 -13.35
CA ALA A 604 -19.58 7.76 -12.99
C ALA A 604 -19.79 8.70 -14.19
N ALA A 605 -18.81 8.78 -15.11
CA ALA A 605 -18.88 9.70 -16.26
C ALA A 605 -20.00 9.32 -17.24
N THR A 606 -20.24 8.02 -17.44
CA THR A 606 -21.26 7.50 -18.35
C THR A 606 -22.51 7.00 -17.64
N LYS A 607 -22.50 6.99 -16.30
CA LYS A 607 -23.56 6.45 -15.45
C LYS A 607 -23.94 5.02 -15.83
N ARG A 608 -22.93 4.19 -16.07
CA ARG A 608 -23.10 2.80 -16.44
C ARG A 608 -22.51 1.86 -15.40
N VAL A 609 -23.20 0.77 -15.18
CA VAL A 609 -22.70 -0.38 -14.45
C VAL A 609 -22.54 -1.55 -15.42
N ALA A 610 -21.42 -2.26 -15.31
CA ALA A 610 -21.17 -3.50 -16.02
C ALA A 610 -21.04 -4.65 -15.01
N ALA A 611 -21.56 -5.81 -15.34
CA ALA A 611 -21.38 -7.01 -14.54
C ALA A 611 -21.02 -8.20 -15.43
N GLY A 612 -20.09 -9.03 -14.96
CA GLY A 612 -19.57 -10.21 -15.63
C GLY A 612 -20.02 -11.50 -14.95
N SER A 613 -20.42 -12.50 -15.73
CA SER A 613 -20.96 -13.75 -15.23
C SER A 613 -20.12 -14.99 -15.55
N TYR A 614 -20.49 -16.10 -14.92
CA TYR A 614 -19.93 -17.43 -15.16
C TYR A 614 -20.04 -17.88 -16.62
N THR A 615 -21.13 -17.49 -17.31
CA THR A 615 -21.40 -17.87 -18.69
C THR A 615 -20.67 -17.01 -19.74
N GLY A 616 -19.78 -16.12 -19.31
CA GLY A 616 -19.04 -15.23 -20.23
C GLY A 616 -19.86 -14.02 -20.70
N GLU A 617 -21.06 -13.82 -20.17
CA GLU A 617 -21.87 -12.63 -20.44
C GLU A 617 -21.36 -11.44 -19.64
N VAL A 618 -21.22 -10.31 -20.30
CA VAL A 618 -21.06 -9.00 -19.69
C VAL A 618 -22.26 -8.15 -20.06
N ARG A 619 -23.04 -7.76 -19.07
CA ARG A 619 -24.21 -6.91 -19.24
C ARG A 619 -23.94 -5.53 -18.70
N LEU A 620 -24.46 -4.54 -19.41
CA LEU A 620 -24.34 -3.15 -19.05
C LEU A 620 -25.72 -2.54 -18.84
N TRP A 621 -25.88 -1.77 -17.76
CA TRP A 621 -27.13 -1.06 -17.46
C TRP A 621 -26.84 0.43 -17.24
N ASN A 622 -27.85 1.24 -17.50
CA ASN A 622 -27.87 2.64 -17.10
C ASN A 622 -28.28 2.72 -15.63
N THR A 623 -27.56 3.49 -14.82
CA THR A 623 -27.80 3.61 -13.38
C THR A 623 -28.90 4.60 -13.02
N ASP A 624 -29.38 5.43 -13.96
CA ASP A 624 -30.48 6.36 -13.71
C ASP A 624 -31.85 5.67 -13.77
N ASP A 625 -32.02 4.62 -14.60
CA ASP A 625 -33.30 3.93 -14.81
C ASP A 625 -33.23 2.40 -14.67
N GLY A 626 -32.06 1.84 -14.43
CA GLY A 626 -31.83 0.40 -14.25
C GLY A 626 -32.02 -0.44 -15.53
N LYS A 627 -32.16 0.19 -16.71
CA LYS A 627 -32.36 -0.54 -17.96
C LYS A 627 -31.07 -1.10 -18.52
N GLU A 628 -31.12 -2.32 -19.03
CA GLU A 628 -30.03 -2.91 -19.80
C GLU A 628 -29.80 -2.13 -21.08
N VAL A 629 -28.57 -1.76 -21.34
CA VAL A 629 -28.16 -1.01 -22.54
C VAL A 629 -27.34 -1.85 -23.50
N LYS A 630 -26.67 -2.90 -22.99
CA LYS A 630 -25.81 -3.75 -23.84
C LYS A 630 -25.57 -5.12 -23.20
N LEU A 631 -25.57 -6.15 -24.04
CA LEU A 631 -25.02 -7.48 -23.76
C LEU A 631 -23.79 -7.70 -24.64
N ILE A 632 -22.69 -8.12 -24.04
CA ILE A 632 -21.45 -8.55 -24.72
C ILE A 632 -21.18 -9.99 -24.29
N ILE A 633 -20.95 -10.89 -25.25
CA ILE A 633 -20.37 -12.20 -24.96
C ILE A 633 -18.85 -12.00 -25.02
N ALA A 634 -18.22 -11.99 -23.83
CA ALA A 634 -16.81 -11.63 -23.71
C ALA A 634 -15.88 -12.82 -24.08
N ALA A 635 -16.17 -13.44 -25.20
CA ALA A 635 -15.41 -14.55 -25.80
C ALA A 635 -15.15 -14.24 -27.27
N PRO A 636 -14.05 -13.57 -27.62
CA PRO A 636 -13.73 -13.20 -29.00
C PRO A 636 -13.79 -14.38 -29.96
N GLY A 637 -14.56 -14.23 -31.04
CA GLY A 637 -14.72 -15.26 -32.08
C GLY A 637 -15.63 -16.44 -31.72
N TYR A 638 -16.21 -16.47 -30.52
CA TYR A 638 -17.24 -17.45 -30.17
C TYR A 638 -18.53 -17.18 -30.93
N ALA A 639 -19.04 -18.22 -31.58
CA ALA A 639 -20.38 -18.21 -32.15
C ALA A 639 -21.27 -19.17 -31.33
N PRO A 640 -22.30 -18.67 -30.63
CA PRO A 640 -23.21 -19.57 -29.91
C PRO A 640 -23.86 -20.57 -30.89
N PRO A 641 -24.08 -21.83 -30.48
CA PRO A 641 -24.78 -22.77 -31.29
C PRO A 641 -26.12 -22.18 -31.74
N ALA A 642 -26.48 -22.35 -33.01
CA ALA A 642 -27.79 -21.93 -33.50
C ALA A 642 -28.88 -22.53 -32.57
N ALA A 643 -29.75 -21.68 -32.05
CA ALA A 643 -30.85 -22.13 -31.21
C ALA A 643 -31.60 -23.21 -31.96
N VAL A 644 -31.55 -24.45 -31.48
CA VAL A 644 -32.41 -25.53 -32.00
C VAL A 644 -33.82 -25.08 -31.67
N ALA A 645 -34.52 -24.65 -32.70
CA ALA A 645 -35.94 -24.31 -32.58
C ALA A 645 -36.65 -25.53 -32.00
N LYS A 646 -37.16 -25.42 -30.77
CA LYS A 646 -38.03 -26.41 -30.14
C LYS A 646 -39.45 -26.28 -30.65
#